data_077d3293942dbedcc07cded73e61a2e7
#
_entry.id   077d3293942dbedcc07cded73e61a2e7
#
_cell.length_a   1.000
_cell.length_b   1.000
_cell.length_c   1.000
_cell.angle_alpha   90.00
_cell.angle_beta   90.00
_cell.angle_gamma   90.00
#
_symmetry.space_group_name_H-M   'P 1'
#
loop_
_entity.id
_entity.type
_entity.pdbx_description
1 polymer ?
#
loop_
_entity_poly.entity_id
_entity_poly.type
_entity_poly.pdbx_seq_one_letter_code
_entity_poly.pdbx_strand_id
1 'polypeptide(L)'
;MKKLTLLLVSFFAVFALGLTGCSDDPDVKQETPVIKASNPADIAAVAGKVTVPYTVDYAVDGCSLDVTWDATWLHDLSVSADKFTLQADANPGAAREAKLTLTYPEATSVELTVRQMSASESISISPKTLSFSYKGGEETVTVTSSKSWTLEGSADWVEADKTEGESGESVVKFTVSTTNETDAAKEVTFNFVSGSEKAPLKIQQNQEGKLIIDEDSKTISVSNTEQNVTVKLQTNIEPVTATIEEGVDWIETVDTRAMIDKEFSFKVLANTEGGPRDATIIFKNADASEHIVIKQAGKELTYPAVIPDKVLKTYIMTNFDTNKDGEISKEEAEAVKAIELTGSEIASIDGLEYFPNLETVDFTTHRLLKADFSQCYALKELNLSSGAGLSSVVLPASLEELSVMSCNKLKKIDLSVAPNLKNLYASSAGFVVAPDLSKNTKLEIIGFSSAKFSTIDVSKNTELKSLNVGGDVFNSLDVTNNTKLTNLAVTGTITTLDLTKSAQLEVLNISNTKISEIDVTNCPYLRSIDFGSTPIVEIDLSRNLLLTSALAYMANSLKTVWLSKGQTIESTSNIESFIQYKDYEAGPDAIANIEDEAYKTYLLTFDKNGDGKLDKTEVEAITEINIKGLGIKSLKGVEYVNFTNVRKLDCSDNELTELPVAGFFTNLEEID
;
A
#
# COMPACT_ATOMS: atom_id res chain seq x y z
N MET A 1 -59.71 -31.12 4.26
CA MET A 1 -60.58 -30.15 4.97
C MET A 1 -59.79 -29.47 6.07
N LYS A 2 -59.91 -28.21 6.08
CA LYS A 2 -59.46 -27.14 6.99
C LYS A 2 -58.21 -26.39 6.53
N LYS A 3 -58.53 -25.30 5.83
CA LYS A 3 -57.72 -24.10 5.66
C LYS A 3 -57.47 -23.48 7.04
N LEU A 4 -56.25 -23.06 7.30
CA LEU A 4 -56.02 -22.05 8.32
C LEU A 4 -55.25 -20.90 7.67
N THR A 5 -56.01 -19.90 7.33
CA THR A 5 -55.56 -18.59 6.88
C THR A 5 -55.15 -17.80 8.13
N LEU A 6 -53.88 -17.49 8.32
CA LEU A 6 -53.45 -16.55 9.34
C LEU A 6 -53.13 -15.22 8.69
N LEU A 7 -54.08 -14.31 8.84
CA LEU A 7 -53.97 -12.89 8.47
C LEU A 7 -53.18 -12.22 9.61
N LEU A 8 -51.94 -11.75 9.35
CA LEU A 8 -51.29 -10.82 10.27
C LEU A 8 -51.40 -9.42 9.73
N VAL A 9 -52.24 -8.66 10.41
CA VAL A 9 -52.40 -7.22 10.22
C VAL A 9 -51.21 -6.52 10.84
N SER A 10 -50.40 -5.86 10.03
CA SER A 10 -49.32 -5.00 10.50
C SER A 10 -49.86 -3.65 10.91
N PHE A 11 -49.66 -3.31 12.17
CA PHE A 11 -49.92 -1.98 12.74
C PHE A 11 -48.82 -1.00 12.28
N PHE A 12 -49.23 0.01 11.50
CA PHE A 12 -48.42 1.20 11.29
C PHE A 12 -48.54 2.09 12.53
N ALA A 13 -47.43 2.30 13.24
CA ALA A 13 -47.30 3.39 14.19
C ALA A 13 -46.43 4.48 13.56
N VAL A 14 -47.08 5.52 13.11
CA VAL A 14 -46.44 6.79 12.72
C VAL A 14 -46.01 7.50 14.01
N PHE A 15 -44.72 7.73 14.18
CA PHE A 15 -44.21 8.72 15.11
C PHE A 15 -43.45 9.79 14.32
N ALA A 16 -44.11 10.88 14.10
CA ALA A 16 -43.50 12.11 13.63
C ALA A 16 -42.98 12.89 14.85
N LEU A 17 -41.71 13.14 14.88
CA LEU A 17 -41.15 14.26 15.63
C LEU A 17 -39.99 14.85 14.81
N GLY A 18 -40.25 16.03 14.31
CA GLY A 18 -39.29 16.86 13.62
C GLY A 18 -38.24 17.41 14.58
N LEU A 19 -37.08 17.61 14.06
CA LEU A 19 -36.21 18.72 14.41
C LEU A 19 -35.26 19.01 13.23
N THR A 20 -35.28 20.24 12.88
CA THR A 20 -34.52 20.96 11.89
C THR A 20 -33.01 20.89 12.10
N GLY A 21 -32.28 20.75 11.00
CA GLY A 21 -30.86 21.00 10.96
C GLY A 21 -30.32 20.80 9.55
N CYS A 22 -30.25 21.91 8.81
CA CYS A 22 -29.60 21.95 7.50
C CYS A 22 -28.15 21.58 7.56
N SER A 23 -27.73 20.71 6.64
CA SER A 23 -26.50 20.90 5.86
C SER A 23 -26.68 20.12 4.57
N ASP A 24 -26.74 20.87 3.47
CA ASP A 24 -26.74 20.37 2.11
C ASP A 24 -25.38 19.69 1.85
N ASP A 25 -25.41 18.41 1.52
CA ASP A 25 -24.34 17.73 0.81
C ASP A 25 -24.99 17.00 -0.37
N PRO A 26 -24.62 17.32 -1.63
CA PRO A 26 -25.31 16.79 -2.79
C PRO A 26 -24.80 15.42 -3.17
N ASP A 27 -25.73 14.49 -3.32
CA ASP A 27 -25.69 13.31 -4.17
C ASP A 27 -24.63 12.22 -3.88
N VAL A 28 -24.79 11.53 -2.77
CA VAL A 28 -24.53 10.09 -2.79
C VAL A 28 -25.80 9.45 -3.38
N LYS A 29 -25.78 9.09 -4.66
CA LYS A 29 -26.76 8.15 -5.22
C LYS A 29 -26.64 6.86 -4.44
N GLN A 30 -27.55 6.62 -3.54
CA GLN A 30 -27.71 5.30 -2.91
C GLN A 30 -28.06 4.35 -4.04
N GLU A 31 -27.11 3.49 -4.42
CA GLU A 31 -27.35 2.48 -5.46
C GLU A 31 -28.42 1.52 -4.93
N THR A 32 -29.46 1.30 -5.74
CA THR A 32 -30.55 0.41 -5.36
C THR A 32 -30.07 -1.05 -5.34
N PRO A 33 -30.49 -1.83 -4.36
CA PRO A 33 -30.13 -3.26 -4.29
C PRO A 33 -30.54 -4.00 -5.57
N VAL A 34 -29.65 -4.89 -6.03
CA VAL A 34 -29.86 -5.68 -7.24
C VAL A 34 -29.70 -7.16 -6.93
N ILE A 35 -30.78 -7.93 -7.09
CA ILE A 35 -30.75 -9.39 -6.95
C ILE A 35 -30.15 -9.98 -8.23
N LYS A 36 -29.14 -10.82 -8.10
CA LYS A 36 -28.54 -11.63 -9.16
C LYS A 36 -28.74 -13.11 -8.83
N ALA A 37 -29.51 -13.78 -9.65
CA ALA A 37 -29.74 -15.23 -9.58
C ALA A 37 -30.09 -15.73 -10.99
N SER A 38 -29.88 -17.02 -11.23
CA SER A 38 -30.24 -17.67 -12.48
C SER A 38 -31.11 -18.90 -12.22
N ASN A 39 -31.85 -19.33 -13.23
CA ASN A 39 -32.62 -20.58 -13.15
C ASN A 39 -31.69 -21.71 -12.72
N PRO A 40 -32.08 -22.54 -11.75
CA PRO A 40 -31.35 -23.77 -11.45
C PRO A 40 -31.39 -24.72 -12.66
N ALA A 41 -30.48 -25.68 -12.66
CA ALA A 41 -30.59 -26.79 -13.60
C ALA A 41 -31.90 -27.54 -13.41
N ASP A 42 -32.40 -28.17 -14.49
CA ASP A 42 -33.52 -29.09 -14.42
C ASP A 42 -33.21 -30.18 -13.40
N ILE A 43 -34.14 -30.48 -12.51
CA ILE A 43 -33.97 -31.49 -11.48
C ILE A 43 -34.53 -32.86 -11.96
N ALA A 44 -33.86 -33.92 -11.51
CA ALA A 44 -34.32 -35.29 -11.84
C ALA A 44 -35.72 -35.55 -11.26
N ALA A 45 -36.39 -36.58 -11.82
CA ALA A 45 -37.71 -37.00 -11.37
C ALA A 45 -37.76 -37.54 -9.94
N VAL A 46 -36.63 -37.92 -9.37
CA VAL A 46 -36.54 -38.38 -7.96
C VAL A 46 -36.67 -37.21 -6.97
N ALA A 47 -37.14 -37.48 -5.76
CA ALA A 47 -37.12 -36.47 -4.71
C ALA A 47 -35.69 -35.98 -4.47
N GLY A 48 -35.53 -34.69 -4.31
CA GLY A 48 -34.18 -34.14 -4.16
C GLY A 48 -34.15 -32.68 -3.77
N LYS A 49 -32.95 -32.17 -3.53
CA LYS A 49 -32.70 -30.79 -3.12
C LYS A 49 -32.45 -29.89 -4.33
N VAL A 50 -33.18 -28.80 -4.40
CA VAL A 50 -32.94 -27.71 -5.35
C VAL A 50 -32.07 -26.67 -4.66
N THR A 51 -30.93 -26.33 -5.26
CA THR A 51 -30.01 -25.30 -4.74
C THR A 51 -29.88 -24.19 -5.77
N VAL A 52 -30.13 -22.96 -5.34
CA VAL A 52 -30.04 -21.77 -6.19
C VAL A 52 -29.06 -20.79 -5.56
N PRO A 53 -27.88 -20.58 -6.15
CA PRO A 53 -26.98 -19.52 -5.71
C PRO A 53 -27.55 -18.15 -6.09
N TYR A 54 -27.31 -17.17 -5.23
CA TYR A 54 -27.68 -15.79 -5.48
C TYR A 54 -26.70 -14.81 -4.85
N THR A 55 -26.70 -13.58 -5.34
CA THR A 55 -26.06 -12.42 -4.68
C THR A 55 -27.03 -11.24 -4.71
N VAL A 56 -26.87 -10.34 -3.75
CA VAL A 56 -27.55 -9.05 -3.75
C VAL A 56 -26.45 -7.99 -3.72
N ASP A 57 -26.24 -7.33 -4.86
CA ASP A 57 -25.34 -6.19 -4.93
C ASP A 57 -26.00 -5.01 -4.18
N TYR A 58 -25.22 -4.23 -3.47
CA TYR A 58 -25.66 -3.11 -2.64
C TYR A 58 -26.67 -3.53 -1.56
N ALA A 59 -26.45 -4.70 -0.95
CA ALA A 59 -27.30 -5.22 0.09
C ALA A 59 -27.37 -4.28 1.30
N VAL A 60 -28.57 -4.16 1.88
CA VAL A 60 -28.82 -3.34 3.07
C VAL A 60 -28.65 -4.18 4.32
N ASP A 61 -27.89 -3.71 5.29
CA ASP A 61 -27.67 -4.40 6.57
C ASP A 61 -29.00 -4.72 7.29
N GLY A 62 -29.13 -5.95 7.73
CA GLY A 62 -30.32 -6.43 8.43
C GLY A 62 -31.48 -6.86 7.54
N CYS A 63 -31.36 -6.73 6.21
CA CYS A 63 -32.34 -7.23 5.25
C CYS A 63 -31.98 -8.63 4.76
N SER A 64 -32.98 -9.45 4.45
CA SER A 64 -32.81 -10.82 3.91
C SER A 64 -33.61 -11.01 2.65
N LEU A 65 -33.15 -11.92 1.79
CA LEU A 65 -33.91 -12.37 0.62
C LEU A 65 -35.14 -13.14 1.07
N ASP A 66 -36.30 -12.81 0.49
CA ASP A 66 -37.50 -13.60 0.61
C ASP A 66 -37.76 -14.36 -0.71
N VAL A 67 -38.14 -15.63 -0.60
CA VAL A 67 -38.36 -16.53 -1.73
C VAL A 67 -39.74 -17.15 -1.62
N THR A 68 -40.58 -16.90 -2.62
CA THR A 68 -41.91 -17.52 -2.73
C THR A 68 -42.00 -18.35 -4.01
N TRP A 69 -42.93 -19.33 -4.05
CA TRP A 69 -43.13 -20.21 -5.20
C TRP A 69 -44.58 -20.64 -5.37
N ASP A 70 -44.93 -21.05 -6.57
CA ASP A 70 -46.31 -21.38 -6.97
C ASP A 70 -46.63 -22.88 -6.94
N ALA A 71 -45.68 -23.75 -6.58
CA ALA A 71 -45.81 -25.18 -6.67
C ALA A 71 -45.85 -25.90 -5.31
N THR A 72 -46.76 -26.84 -5.15
CA THR A 72 -46.93 -27.63 -3.89
C THR A 72 -45.90 -28.75 -3.72
N TRP A 73 -45.17 -29.09 -4.79
CA TRP A 73 -44.14 -30.14 -4.79
C TRP A 73 -42.75 -29.61 -4.41
N LEU A 74 -42.62 -28.30 -4.18
CA LEU A 74 -41.47 -27.69 -3.57
C LEU A 74 -41.81 -27.28 -2.14
N HIS A 75 -40.90 -27.55 -1.21
CA HIS A 75 -41.08 -27.30 0.24
C HIS A 75 -39.74 -27.12 0.94
N ASP A 76 -39.74 -26.88 2.24
CA ASP A 76 -38.55 -26.80 3.11
C ASP A 76 -37.50 -25.81 2.67
N LEU A 77 -37.92 -24.53 2.49
CA LEU A 77 -37.02 -23.44 2.13
C LEU A 77 -35.97 -23.22 3.24
N SER A 78 -34.71 -23.14 2.83
CA SER A 78 -33.61 -22.69 3.67
C SER A 78 -32.78 -21.65 2.91
N VAL A 79 -32.63 -20.44 3.47
CA VAL A 79 -31.89 -19.32 2.87
C VAL A 79 -30.60 -19.12 3.66
N SER A 80 -29.47 -19.00 2.96
CA SER A 80 -28.16 -18.64 3.47
C SER A 80 -27.64 -17.39 2.75
N ALA A 81 -26.50 -16.87 3.12
CA ALA A 81 -25.97 -15.64 2.55
C ALA A 81 -25.66 -15.69 1.04
N ASP A 82 -25.41 -16.88 0.52
CA ASP A 82 -24.92 -17.12 -0.86
C ASP A 82 -25.86 -17.98 -1.71
N LYS A 83 -26.84 -18.64 -1.07
CA LYS A 83 -27.74 -19.55 -1.74
C LYS A 83 -29.01 -19.78 -0.94
N PHE A 84 -30.06 -20.20 -1.61
CA PHE A 84 -31.21 -20.84 -0.96
C PHE A 84 -31.44 -22.24 -1.49
N THR A 85 -32.15 -23.04 -0.71
CA THR A 85 -32.47 -24.43 -1.07
C THR A 85 -33.92 -24.75 -0.79
N LEU A 86 -34.52 -25.59 -1.63
CA LEU A 86 -35.83 -26.17 -1.49
C LEU A 86 -35.74 -27.69 -1.63
N GLN A 87 -36.64 -28.46 -1.02
CA GLN A 87 -36.84 -29.86 -1.33
C GLN A 87 -37.91 -30.01 -2.41
N ALA A 88 -37.67 -30.92 -3.33
CA ALA A 88 -38.64 -31.30 -4.36
C ALA A 88 -39.13 -32.75 -4.13
N ASP A 89 -40.44 -32.94 -4.18
CA ASP A 89 -41.03 -34.28 -4.19
C ASP A 89 -40.67 -35.04 -5.49
N ALA A 90 -40.65 -36.38 -5.43
CA ALA A 90 -40.51 -37.20 -6.64
C ALA A 90 -41.61 -36.88 -7.64
N ASN A 91 -41.27 -36.82 -8.92
CA ASN A 91 -42.21 -36.61 -10.03
C ASN A 91 -42.51 -37.95 -10.73
N PRO A 92 -43.62 -38.61 -10.44
CA PRO A 92 -44.01 -39.85 -11.08
C PRO A 92 -44.60 -39.64 -12.50
N GLY A 93 -44.85 -38.39 -12.89
CA GLY A 93 -45.56 -38.00 -14.10
C GLY A 93 -44.70 -37.35 -15.18
N ALA A 94 -45.29 -36.52 -16.02
CA ALA A 94 -44.62 -35.71 -17.01
C ALA A 94 -43.75 -34.61 -16.34
N ALA A 95 -42.79 -34.06 -17.10
CA ALA A 95 -41.98 -32.93 -16.63
C ALA A 95 -42.86 -31.79 -16.11
N ARG A 96 -42.50 -31.16 -15.01
CA ARG A 96 -43.25 -30.09 -14.36
C ARG A 96 -42.36 -28.88 -14.02
N GLU A 97 -42.96 -27.74 -13.95
CA GLU A 97 -42.26 -26.48 -13.69
C GLU A 97 -42.88 -25.76 -12.48
N ALA A 98 -42.10 -24.98 -11.84
CA ALA A 98 -42.50 -24.06 -10.78
C ALA A 98 -41.80 -22.71 -10.96
N LYS A 99 -42.52 -21.63 -10.66
CA LYS A 99 -41.94 -20.28 -10.61
C LYS A 99 -41.57 -19.92 -9.21
N LEU A 100 -40.35 -19.43 -9.04
CA LEU A 100 -39.87 -18.81 -7.82
C LEU A 100 -39.82 -17.30 -8.02
N THR A 101 -40.27 -16.56 -7.03
CA THR A 101 -40.13 -15.10 -7.01
C THR A 101 -39.24 -14.71 -5.85
N LEU A 102 -38.13 -14.08 -6.17
CA LEU A 102 -37.14 -13.56 -5.25
C LEU A 102 -37.44 -12.10 -5.01
N THR A 103 -37.60 -11.70 -3.76
CA THR A 103 -37.84 -10.31 -3.37
C THR A 103 -36.82 -9.89 -2.31
N TYR A 104 -36.39 -8.66 -2.41
CA TYR A 104 -35.50 -8.02 -1.44
C TYR A 104 -35.92 -6.55 -1.31
N PRO A 105 -35.85 -5.94 -0.13
CA PRO A 105 -36.27 -4.54 0.06
C PRO A 105 -35.61 -3.60 -0.95
N GLU A 106 -36.40 -2.76 -1.58
CA GLU A 106 -36.00 -1.78 -2.61
C GLU A 106 -35.42 -2.32 -3.91
N ALA A 107 -35.23 -3.64 -4.04
CA ALA A 107 -34.79 -4.28 -5.28
C ALA A 107 -35.97 -4.64 -6.19
N THR A 108 -35.74 -4.65 -7.49
CA THR A 108 -36.67 -5.28 -8.44
C THR A 108 -36.69 -6.78 -8.20
N SER A 109 -37.89 -7.38 -8.10
CA SER A 109 -38.04 -8.81 -7.93
C SER A 109 -37.50 -9.59 -9.13
N VAL A 110 -36.94 -10.77 -8.87
CA VAL A 110 -36.43 -11.69 -9.90
C VAL A 110 -37.30 -12.94 -9.91
N GLU A 111 -37.77 -13.31 -11.10
CA GLU A 111 -38.48 -14.57 -11.31
C GLU A 111 -37.51 -15.64 -11.84
N LEU A 112 -37.54 -16.83 -11.25
CA LEU A 112 -36.81 -18.01 -11.68
C LEU A 112 -37.79 -19.15 -11.96
N THR A 113 -37.38 -20.07 -12.84
CA THR A 113 -38.15 -21.28 -13.14
C THR A 113 -37.36 -22.51 -12.70
N VAL A 114 -37.98 -23.35 -11.88
CA VAL A 114 -37.49 -24.69 -11.51
C VAL A 114 -38.25 -25.69 -12.35
N ARG A 115 -37.54 -26.53 -13.10
CA ARG A 115 -38.11 -27.60 -13.88
C ARG A 115 -37.71 -28.96 -13.34
N GLN A 116 -38.68 -29.83 -13.11
CA GLN A 116 -38.44 -31.23 -12.74
C GLN A 116 -38.81 -32.16 -13.91
N MET A 117 -37.87 -33.00 -14.26
CA MET A 117 -37.99 -33.93 -15.36
C MET A 117 -39.03 -35.03 -15.07
N SER A 118 -39.50 -35.70 -16.13
CA SER A 118 -40.35 -36.89 -16.02
C SER A 118 -39.57 -38.11 -15.50
N ALA A 119 -40.27 -39.14 -15.03
CA ALA A 119 -39.67 -40.38 -14.54
C ALA A 119 -38.94 -41.23 -15.61
N SER A 120 -39.01 -40.82 -16.89
CA SER A 120 -38.21 -41.39 -18.00
C SER A 120 -36.79 -40.78 -17.98
N GLU A 121 -35.90 -41.29 -18.85
CA GLU A 121 -34.50 -40.85 -18.97
C GLU A 121 -34.34 -39.32 -18.80
N SER A 122 -33.45 -38.91 -17.91
CA SER A 122 -33.25 -37.50 -17.64
C SER A 122 -31.78 -37.20 -17.32
N ILE A 123 -31.29 -36.10 -17.88
CA ILE A 123 -30.00 -35.51 -17.50
C ILE A 123 -30.13 -34.01 -17.45
N SER A 124 -29.53 -33.41 -16.41
CA SER A 124 -29.49 -31.96 -16.22
C SER A 124 -28.15 -31.53 -15.66
N ILE A 125 -27.78 -30.29 -15.91
CA ILE A 125 -26.53 -29.70 -15.43
C ILE A 125 -26.76 -28.32 -14.83
N SER A 126 -25.94 -27.97 -13.88
CA SER A 126 -25.91 -26.65 -13.26
C SER A 126 -24.47 -26.24 -12.85
N PRO A 127 -24.00 -25.07 -13.32
CA PRO A 127 -24.61 -24.14 -14.27
C PRO A 127 -24.61 -24.68 -15.71
N LYS A 128 -25.34 -24.03 -16.62
CA LYS A 128 -25.35 -24.36 -18.04
C LYS A 128 -24.27 -23.63 -18.85
N THR A 129 -23.56 -22.71 -18.23
CA THR A 129 -22.45 -21.96 -18.83
C THR A 129 -21.35 -21.80 -17.77
N LEU A 130 -20.11 -22.09 -18.16
CA LEU A 130 -18.91 -21.75 -17.40
C LEU A 130 -18.18 -20.63 -18.12
N SER A 131 -17.73 -19.62 -17.35
CA SER A 131 -16.98 -18.48 -17.87
C SER A 131 -15.65 -18.37 -17.14
N PHE A 132 -14.58 -18.52 -17.89
CA PHE A 132 -13.21 -18.40 -17.41
C PHE A 132 -12.64 -17.02 -17.74
N SER A 133 -11.78 -16.51 -16.87
CA SER A 133 -10.97 -15.34 -17.19
C SER A 133 -10.03 -15.65 -18.36
N TYR A 134 -9.40 -14.63 -18.96
CA TYR A 134 -8.42 -14.84 -20.02
C TYR A 134 -7.20 -15.67 -19.54
N LYS A 135 -6.89 -15.66 -18.26
CA LYS A 135 -5.81 -16.48 -17.64
C LYS A 135 -6.19 -17.94 -17.43
N GLY A 136 -7.47 -18.28 -17.63
CA GLY A 136 -8.00 -19.59 -17.31
C GLY A 136 -8.46 -19.70 -15.86
N GLY A 137 -8.40 -20.90 -15.30
CA GLY A 137 -8.84 -21.22 -13.95
C GLY A 137 -9.54 -22.57 -13.87
N GLU A 138 -10.22 -22.82 -12.77
CA GLU A 138 -11.01 -24.02 -12.53
C GLU A 138 -12.45 -23.65 -12.20
N GLU A 139 -13.41 -24.36 -12.81
CA GLU A 139 -14.84 -24.21 -12.57
C GLU A 139 -15.51 -25.58 -12.52
N THR A 140 -16.64 -25.68 -11.85
CA THR A 140 -17.35 -26.94 -11.68
C THR A 140 -18.78 -26.89 -12.21
N VAL A 141 -19.24 -28.03 -12.71
CA VAL A 141 -20.64 -28.25 -13.06
C VAL A 141 -21.19 -29.46 -12.32
N THR A 142 -22.38 -29.31 -11.74
CA THR A 142 -23.11 -30.42 -11.15
C THR A 142 -23.96 -31.09 -12.23
N VAL A 143 -23.81 -32.41 -12.39
CA VAL A 143 -24.57 -33.25 -13.30
C VAL A 143 -25.53 -34.10 -12.49
N THR A 144 -26.81 -34.04 -12.81
CA THR A 144 -27.85 -34.93 -12.23
C THR A 144 -28.46 -35.76 -13.32
N SER A 145 -28.33 -37.09 -13.22
CA SER A 145 -28.81 -38.01 -14.24
C SER A 145 -29.54 -39.19 -13.64
N SER A 146 -30.58 -39.66 -14.33
CA SER A 146 -31.33 -40.88 -13.96
C SER A 146 -30.63 -42.19 -14.31
N LYS A 147 -29.63 -42.14 -15.18
CA LYS A 147 -28.76 -43.26 -15.62
C LYS A 147 -27.31 -42.82 -15.69
N SER A 148 -26.41 -43.75 -16.04
CA SER A 148 -25.04 -43.40 -16.38
C SER A 148 -24.99 -42.41 -17.56
N TRP A 149 -23.99 -41.52 -17.53
CA TRP A 149 -23.82 -40.47 -18.52
C TRP A 149 -22.40 -40.43 -19.06
N THR A 150 -22.24 -39.86 -20.24
CA THR A 150 -20.95 -39.57 -20.87
C THR A 150 -20.88 -38.12 -21.30
N LEU A 151 -19.65 -37.56 -21.39
CA LEU A 151 -19.38 -36.21 -21.87
C LEU A 151 -18.91 -36.27 -23.33
N GLU A 152 -19.67 -35.65 -24.25
CA GLU A 152 -19.32 -35.48 -25.65
C GLU A 152 -18.81 -34.06 -25.91
N GLY A 153 -17.80 -33.94 -26.75
CA GLY A 153 -17.15 -32.68 -27.09
C GLY A 153 -15.68 -32.65 -26.65
N SER A 154 -14.91 -31.79 -27.27
CA SER A 154 -13.52 -31.56 -26.92
C SER A 154 -13.06 -30.17 -27.39
N ALA A 155 -12.12 -29.59 -26.69
CA ALA A 155 -11.34 -28.44 -27.12
C ALA A 155 -9.94 -28.57 -26.51
N ASP A 156 -8.94 -28.13 -27.25
CA ASP A 156 -7.53 -28.23 -26.87
C ASP A 156 -7.12 -27.30 -25.72
N TRP A 157 -7.99 -26.38 -25.32
CA TRP A 157 -7.76 -25.36 -24.33
C TRP A 157 -8.53 -25.56 -23.00
N VAL A 158 -9.42 -26.62 -22.93
CA VAL A 158 -10.18 -26.92 -21.70
C VAL A 158 -10.24 -28.44 -21.50
N GLU A 159 -10.01 -28.87 -20.27
CA GLU A 159 -10.02 -30.25 -19.84
C GLU A 159 -11.10 -30.48 -18.78
N ALA A 160 -11.77 -31.63 -18.84
CA ALA A 160 -12.69 -32.11 -17.82
C ALA A 160 -12.01 -33.23 -17.01
N ASP A 161 -12.17 -33.21 -15.70
CA ASP A 161 -11.63 -34.23 -14.76
C ASP A 161 -12.35 -35.60 -14.91
N LYS A 162 -13.56 -35.58 -15.48
CA LYS A 162 -14.39 -36.78 -15.72
C LYS A 162 -15.11 -36.66 -17.05
N THR A 163 -15.11 -37.72 -17.79
CA THR A 163 -15.83 -37.84 -19.08
C THR A 163 -17.04 -38.78 -19.02
N GLU A 164 -17.28 -39.44 -17.89
CA GLU A 164 -18.40 -40.33 -17.62
C GLU A 164 -18.78 -40.35 -16.14
N GLY A 165 -19.98 -40.79 -15.82
CA GLY A 165 -20.44 -40.97 -14.44
C GLY A 165 -21.68 -41.84 -14.35
N GLU A 166 -21.98 -42.28 -13.12
CA GLU A 166 -23.14 -43.11 -12.82
C GLU A 166 -24.42 -42.28 -12.64
N SER A 167 -25.55 -42.94 -12.46
CA SER A 167 -26.82 -42.30 -12.12
C SER A 167 -26.74 -41.59 -10.75
N GLY A 168 -27.45 -40.48 -10.61
CA GLY A 168 -27.44 -39.62 -9.43
C GLY A 168 -26.76 -38.27 -9.68
N GLU A 169 -26.29 -37.65 -8.62
CA GLU A 169 -25.59 -36.37 -8.66
C GLU A 169 -24.07 -36.60 -8.72
N SER A 170 -23.39 -35.90 -9.58
CA SER A 170 -21.94 -35.90 -9.67
C SER A 170 -21.43 -34.50 -10.04
N VAL A 171 -20.23 -34.15 -9.57
CA VAL A 171 -19.57 -32.89 -9.90
C VAL A 171 -18.44 -33.18 -10.90
N VAL A 172 -18.40 -32.40 -11.97
CA VAL A 172 -17.35 -32.41 -12.97
C VAL A 172 -16.61 -31.09 -12.93
N LYS A 173 -15.30 -31.16 -12.81
CA LYS A 173 -14.43 -29.99 -12.80
C LYS A 173 -13.85 -29.79 -14.21
N PHE A 174 -13.95 -28.56 -14.69
CA PHE A 174 -13.32 -28.12 -15.93
C PHE A 174 -12.13 -27.22 -15.58
N THR A 175 -11.01 -27.46 -16.24
CA THR A 175 -9.76 -26.71 -16.06
C THR A 175 -9.35 -26.09 -17.39
N VAL A 176 -9.08 -24.80 -17.38
CA VAL A 176 -8.46 -24.04 -18.47
C VAL A 176 -7.09 -23.61 -17.99
N SER A 177 -6.03 -24.24 -18.49
CA SER A 177 -4.64 -24.01 -18.06
C SER A 177 -3.86 -23.03 -18.95
N THR A 178 -4.44 -22.62 -20.10
CA THR A 178 -3.78 -21.74 -21.05
C THR A 178 -4.39 -20.34 -21.05
N THR A 179 -3.56 -19.32 -21.21
CA THR A 179 -4.01 -17.94 -21.43
C THR A 179 -4.65 -17.79 -22.80
N ASN A 180 -5.74 -17.03 -22.88
CA ASN A 180 -6.32 -16.64 -24.17
C ASN A 180 -5.61 -15.38 -24.68
N GLU A 181 -4.63 -15.55 -25.54
CA GLU A 181 -3.86 -14.45 -26.16
C GLU A 181 -4.54 -13.84 -27.39
N THR A 182 -5.74 -14.29 -27.74
CA THR A 182 -6.48 -13.79 -28.90
C THR A 182 -7.33 -12.57 -28.53
N ASP A 183 -7.67 -11.75 -29.51
CA ASP A 183 -8.53 -10.57 -29.32
C ASP A 183 -10.03 -10.91 -29.22
N ALA A 184 -10.38 -12.19 -29.13
CA ALA A 184 -11.76 -12.69 -29.04
C ALA A 184 -11.88 -13.78 -27.96
N ALA A 185 -13.06 -13.90 -27.38
CA ALA A 185 -13.37 -14.98 -26.47
C ALA A 185 -13.38 -16.32 -27.24
N LYS A 186 -12.85 -17.38 -26.61
CA LYS A 186 -12.96 -18.75 -27.08
C LYS A 186 -14.23 -19.35 -26.51
N GLU A 187 -14.94 -20.12 -27.34
CA GLU A 187 -16.18 -20.80 -26.94
C GLU A 187 -16.17 -22.24 -27.40
N VAL A 188 -16.72 -23.12 -26.57
CA VAL A 188 -16.99 -24.53 -26.91
C VAL A 188 -18.24 -25.00 -26.20
N THR A 189 -18.94 -25.96 -26.81
CA THR A 189 -20.08 -26.61 -26.18
C THR A 189 -19.78 -28.11 -26.01
N PHE A 190 -19.88 -28.54 -24.75
CA PHE A 190 -19.88 -29.95 -24.38
C PHE A 190 -21.33 -30.40 -24.18
N ASN A 191 -21.59 -31.70 -24.39
CA ASN A 191 -22.89 -32.28 -24.12
C ASN A 191 -22.75 -33.43 -23.14
N PHE A 192 -23.46 -33.36 -22.05
CA PHE A 192 -23.66 -34.48 -21.14
C PHE A 192 -24.81 -35.34 -21.72
N VAL A 193 -24.55 -36.60 -21.96
CA VAL A 193 -25.49 -37.53 -22.66
C VAL A 193 -25.83 -38.69 -21.75
N SER A 194 -27.12 -38.94 -21.55
CA SER A 194 -27.62 -40.08 -20.80
C SER A 194 -28.79 -40.74 -21.60
N GLY A 195 -28.51 -41.85 -22.21
CA GLY A 195 -29.46 -42.49 -23.14
C GLY A 195 -29.76 -41.61 -24.34
N SER A 196 -31.03 -41.22 -24.55
CA SER A 196 -31.43 -40.30 -25.61
C SER A 196 -31.37 -38.81 -25.22
N GLU A 197 -31.19 -38.51 -23.92
CA GLU A 197 -31.24 -37.16 -23.41
C GLU A 197 -29.86 -36.48 -23.42
N LYS A 198 -29.83 -35.17 -23.73
CA LYS A 198 -28.61 -34.37 -23.80
C LYS A 198 -28.78 -33.06 -23.01
N ALA A 199 -27.76 -32.73 -22.21
CA ALA A 199 -27.67 -31.45 -21.50
C ALA A 199 -26.43 -30.67 -21.97
N PRO A 200 -26.58 -29.60 -22.78
CA PRO A 200 -25.47 -28.83 -23.30
C PRO A 200 -24.87 -27.92 -22.22
N LEU A 201 -23.55 -27.92 -22.12
CA LEU A 201 -22.74 -26.99 -21.33
C LEU A 201 -21.96 -26.08 -22.28
N LYS A 202 -22.20 -24.80 -22.22
CA LYS A 202 -21.37 -23.79 -22.89
C LYS A 202 -20.19 -23.42 -22.01
N ILE A 203 -18.98 -23.48 -22.56
CA ILE A 203 -17.76 -23.01 -21.86
C ILE A 203 -17.18 -21.87 -22.68
N GLN A 204 -16.85 -20.78 -21.99
CA GLN A 204 -16.27 -19.58 -22.57
C GLN A 204 -15.02 -19.20 -21.82
N GLN A 205 -13.92 -18.92 -22.52
CA GLN A 205 -12.74 -18.23 -21.96
C GLN A 205 -12.70 -16.82 -22.57
N ASN A 206 -12.75 -15.82 -21.71
CA ASN A 206 -12.72 -14.42 -22.13
C ASN A 206 -11.39 -14.08 -22.81
N GLN A 207 -11.39 -13.03 -23.61
CA GLN A 207 -10.16 -12.38 -24.10
C GLN A 207 -9.55 -11.50 -23.00
N GLU A 208 -8.26 -11.19 -23.13
CA GLU A 208 -7.60 -10.20 -22.29
C GLU A 208 -8.17 -8.80 -22.56
N GLY A 209 -8.48 -8.08 -21.51
CA GLY A 209 -8.93 -6.68 -21.60
C GLY A 209 -7.76 -5.77 -21.93
N LYS A 210 -7.87 -5.01 -23.03
CA LYS A 210 -6.88 -4.04 -23.47
C LYS A 210 -7.44 -2.62 -23.36
N LEU A 211 -6.56 -1.70 -22.96
CA LEU A 211 -6.75 -0.26 -23.05
C LEU A 211 -5.56 0.32 -23.79
N ILE A 212 -5.80 1.15 -24.80
CA ILE A 212 -4.75 1.78 -25.59
C ILE A 212 -5.05 3.27 -25.66
N ILE A 213 -4.10 4.07 -25.23
CA ILE A 213 -4.05 5.53 -25.41
C ILE A 213 -2.80 5.81 -26.23
N ASP A 214 -2.93 6.61 -27.29
CA ASP A 214 -1.77 7.02 -28.09
C ASP A 214 -0.73 7.72 -27.22
N GLU A 215 0.55 7.37 -27.38
CA GLU A 215 1.65 7.91 -26.56
C GLU A 215 1.67 9.46 -26.56
N ASP A 216 1.42 10.08 -27.72
CA ASP A 216 1.36 11.54 -27.85
C ASP A 216 0.18 12.15 -27.07
N SER A 217 -0.83 11.34 -26.70
CA SER A 217 -1.99 11.76 -25.93
C SER A 217 -1.87 11.49 -24.43
N LYS A 218 -0.79 10.86 -23.97
CA LYS A 218 -0.57 10.55 -22.55
C LYS A 218 -0.19 11.79 -21.71
N THR A 219 0.25 12.86 -22.35
CA THR A 219 0.48 14.15 -21.68
C THR A 219 -0.21 15.25 -22.46
N ILE A 220 -1.17 15.92 -21.84
CA ILE A 220 -1.95 16.99 -22.46
C ILE A 220 -1.62 18.30 -21.78
N SER A 221 -0.96 19.21 -22.51
CA SER A 221 -0.64 20.55 -22.04
C SER A 221 -1.76 21.52 -22.40
N VAL A 222 -2.24 22.27 -21.43
CA VAL A 222 -3.35 23.22 -21.58
C VAL A 222 -2.96 24.59 -21.01
N SER A 223 -3.60 25.65 -21.53
CA SER A 223 -3.41 27.00 -21.02
C SER A 223 -3.99 27.16 -19.63
N ASN A 224 -3.73 28.29 -18.99
CA ASN A 224 -4.28 28.64 -17.68
C ASN A 224 -5.80 29.00 -17.70
N THR A 225 -6.42 29.12 -18.86
CA THR A 225 -7.85 29.43 -19.00
C THR A 225 -8.69 28.17 -18.92
N GLU A 226 -9.97 28.35 -18.56
CA GLU A 226 -10.96 27.26 -18.57
C GLU A 226 -11.10 26.70 -20.00
N GLN A 227 -11.01 25.37 -20.14
CA GLN A 227 -11.13 24.69 -21.44
C GLN A 227 -11.56 23.22 -21.27
N ASN A 228 -12.05 22.63 -22.36
CA ASN A 228 -12.37 21.20 -22.40
C ASN A 228 -11.20 20.42 -23.02
N VAL A 229 -10.94 19.26 -22.44
CA VAL A 229 -9.97 18.28 -22.93
C VAL A 229 -10.72 17.02 -23.28
N THR A 230 -10.46 16.46 -24.46
CA THR A 230 -11.02 15.18 -24.89
C THR A 230 -9.93 14.15 -25.04
N VAL A 231 -10.12 13.01 -24.39
CA VAL A 231 -9.19 11.86 -24.45
C VAL A 231 -9.86 10.75 -25.24
N LYS A 232 -9.17 10.27 -26.28
CA LYS A 232 -9.58 9.11 -27.07
C LYS A 232 -8.79 7.90 -26.64
N LEU A 233 -9.48 6.79 -26.44
CA LEU A 233 -8.85 5.50 -26.16
C LEU A 233 -9.56 4.39 -26.91
N GLN A 234 -8.86 3.29 -27.14
CA GLN A 234 -9.40 2.07 -27.69
C GLN A 234 -9.48 0.98 -26.63
N THR A 235 -10.55 0.22 -26.62
CA THR A 235 -10.73 -0.91 -25.71
C THR A 235 -11.50 -2.05 -26.39
N ASN A 236 -11.21 -3.28 -25.98
CA ASN A 236 -11.93 -4.47 -26.40
C ASN A 236 -12.90 -5.00 -25.33
N ILE A 237 -12.93 -4.40 -24.14
CA ILE A 237 -13.81 -4.79 -23.01
C ILE A 237 -14.43 -3.57 -22.38
N GLU A 238 -15.72 -3.64 -22.07
CA GLU A 238 -16.50 -2.66 -21.33
C GLU A 238 -16.95 -3.19 -19.96
N PRO A 239 -17.20 -2.33 -18.97
CA PRO A 239 -17.11 -0.86 -19.01
C PRO A 239 -15.67 -0.34 -18.84
N VAL A 240 -15.40 0.85 -19.36
CA VAL A 240 -14.20 1.62 -19.02
C VAL A 240 -14.60 2.75 -18.07
N THR A 241 -13.88 2.90 -16.97
CA THR A 241 -14.05 3.98 -16.01
C THR A 241 -12.86 4.94 -16.09
N ALA A 242 -13.13 6.24 -15.93
CA ALA A 242 -12.10 7.26 -15.75
C ALA A 242 -12.15 7.77 -14.32
N THR A 243 -11.01 7.81 -13.65
CA THR A 243 -10.89 8.32 -12.27
C THR A 243 -9.86 9.42 -12.23
N ILE A 244 -10.24 10.60 -11.75
CA ILE A 244 -9.34 11.71 -11.50
C ILE A 244 -8.62 11.44 -10.17
N GLU A 245 -7.35 11.79 -10.09
CA GLU A 245 -6.52 11.67 -8.90
C GLU A 245 -7.17 12.35 -7.68
N GLU A 246 -7.02 11.74 -6.50
CA GLU A 246 -7.60 12.27 -5.26
C GLU A 246 -7.02 13.64 -4.90
N GLY A 247 -7.88 14.57 -4.53
CA GLY A 247 -7.50 15.95 -4.16
C GLY A 247 -7.47 16.93 -5.34
N VAL A 248 -7.76 16.48 -6.56
CA VAL A 248 -7.90 17.36 -7.74
C VAL A 248 -9.33 17.86 -7.86
N ASP A 249 -9.53 19.16 -7.65
CA ASP A 249 -10.84 19.83 -7.69
C ASP A 249 -11.04 20.74 -8.92
N TRP A 250 -10.03 20.80 -9.80
CA TRP A 250 -10.02 21.68 -10.97
C TRP A 250 -10.23 20.96 -12.31
N ILE A 251 -10.52 19.64 -12.28
CA ILE A 251 -10.92 18.84 -13.44
C ILE A 251 -12.28 18.23 -13.14
N GLU A 252 -13.23 18.43 -14.05
CA GLU A 252 -14.58 17.86 -13.98
C GLU A 252 -14.81 16.90 -15.14
N THR A 253 -15.43 15.75 -14.90
CA THR A 253 -15.86 14.83 -15.96
C THR A 253 -17.09 15.39 -16.67
N VAL A 254 -17.08 15.37 -18.01
CA VAL A 254 -18.25 15.68 -18.84
C VAL A 254 -18.78 14.37 -19.42
N ASP A 255 -20.07 14.07 -19.19
CA ASP A 255 -20.69 12.81 -19.58
C ASP A 255 -20.74 12.68 -21.11
N THR A 256 -20.05 11.65 -21.67
CA THR A 256 -20.11 11.33 -23.10
C THR A 256 -20.48 9.88 -23.32
N ARG A 257 -21.47 9.65 -24.20
CA ARG A 257 -22.00 8.31 -24.53
C ARG A 257 -21.39 7.78 -25.82
N ALA A 258 -20.94 6.54 -25.75
CA ALA A 258 -20.97 5.44 -26.69
C ALA A 258 -19.86 5.21 -27.74
N MET A 259 -19.48 3.98 -27.77
CA MET A 259 -19.09 3.02 -28.85
C MET A 259 -17.62 2.95 -29.27
N ILE A 260 -17.05 1.74 -29.24
CA ILE A 260 -15.80 1.13 -29.74
C ILE A 260 -14.52 2.00 -29.64
N ASP A 261 -14.51 3.21 -30.18
CA ASP A 261 -13.56 4.28 -29.83
C ASP A 261 -14.20 5.10 -28.71
N LYS A 262 -13.64 5.05 -27.50
CA LYS A 262 -14.17 5.79 -26.37
C LYS A 262 -13.57 7.19 -26.30
N GLU A 263 -14.44 8.18 -26.18
CA GLU A 263 -14.05 9.54 -25.88
C GLU A 263 -14.49 9.92 -24.46
N PHE A 264 -13.55 10.41 -23.68
CA PHE A 264 -13.80 11.00 -22.38
C PHE A 264 -13.53 12.50 -22.47
N SER A 265 -14.47 13.29 -22.03
CA SER A 265 -14.29 14.75 -21.97
C SER A 265 -14.16 15.22 -20.54
N PHE A 266 -13.22 16.10 -20.31
CA PHE A 266 -12.95 16.71 -19.02
C PHE A 266 -12.97 18.23 -19.19
N LYS A 267 -13.61 18.89 -18.25
CA LYS A 267 -13.55 20.33 -18.13
C LYS A 267 -12.40 20.70 -17.19
N VAL A 268 -11.41 21.39 -17.69
CA VAL A 268 -10.29 21.91 -16.92
C VAL A 268 -10.59 23.35 -16.54
N LEU A 269 -10.77 23.61 -15.25
CA LEU A 269 -11.08 24.93 -14.72
C LEU A 269 -9.88 25.87 -14.83
N ALA A 270 -10.13 27.18 -14.87
CA ALA A 270 -9.06 28.18 -14.97
C ALA A 270 -8.08 28.07 -13.80
N ASN A 271 -6.79 28.13 -14.11
CA ASN A 271 -5.74 28.28 -13.12
C ASN A 271 -5.51 29.76 -12.85
N THR A 272 -6.07 30.26 -11.79
CA THR A 272 -5.93 31.67 -11.37
C THR A 272 -4.73 31.90 -10.47
N GLU A 273 -4.06 30.83 -10.08
CA GLU A 273 -2.86 30.85 -9.25
C GLU A 273 -1.61 30.89 -10.13
N GLY A 274 -0.51 31.36 -9.57
CA GLY A 274 0.68 31.73 -10.36
C GLY A 274 1.39 30.56 -11.03
N GLY A 275 1.20 29.32 -10.61
CA GLY A 275 1.99 28.22 -11.09
C GLY A 275 1.30 27.18 -11.97
N PRO A 276 2.09 26.45 -12.72
CA PRO A 276 1.58 25.29 -13.42
C PRO A 276 1.10 24.24 -12.41
N ARG A 277 0.10 23.46 -12.81
CA ARG A 277 -0.39 22.32 -12.02
C ARG A 277 -0.59 21.13 -12.95
N ASP A 278 -0.45 19.96 -12.43
CA ASP A 278 -0.72 18.73 -13.15
C ASP A 278 -1.64 17.81 -12.36
N ALA A 279 -2.28 16.92 -13.06
CA ALA A 279 -3.14 15.90 -12.48
C ALA A 279 -3.16 14.66 -13.36
N THR A 280 -3.25 13.51 -12.72
CA THR A 280 -3.34 12.21 -13.39
C THR A 280 -4.80 11.78 -13.50
N ILE A 281 -5.18 11.29 -14.68
CA ILE A 281 -6.47 10.64 -14.91
C ILE A 281 -6.20 9.19 -15.27
N ILE A 282 -6.77 8.27 -14.51
CA ILE A 282 -6.59 6.84 -14.68
C ILE A 282 -7.83 6.26 -15.36
N PHE A 283 -7.62 5.53 -16.46
CA PHE A 283 -8.64 4.77 -17.15
C PHE A 283 -8.49 3.29 -16.83
N LYS A 284 -9.59 2.62 -16.50
CA LYS A 284 -9.60 1.19 -16.16
C LYS A 284 -10.74 0.46 -16.82
N ASN A 285 -10.45 -0.76 -17.27
CA ASN A 285 -11.46 -1.80 -17.51
C ASN A 285 -11.22 -2.98 -16.55
N ALA A 286 -11.82 -4.14 -16.80
CA ALA A 286 -11.71 -5.32 -15.93
C ALA A 286 -10.26 -5.80 -15.76
N ASP A 287 -9.41 -5.70 -16.79
CA ASP A 287 -8.10 -6.35 -16.86
C ASP A 287 -6.93 -5.37 -17.05
N ALA A 288 -7.19 -4.16 -17.56
CA ALA A 288 -6.16 -3.19 -17.93
C ALA A 288 -6.37 -1.83 -17.29
N SER A 289 -5.27 -1.10 -17.12
CA SER A 289 -5.25 0.27 -16.60
C SER A 289 -4.24 1.09 -17.39
N GLU A 290 -4.67 2.26 -17.87
CA GLU A 290 -3.85 3.28 -18.52
C GLU A 290 -4.06 4.63 -17.86
N HIS A 291 -3.15 5.57 -18.06
CA HIS A 291 -3.28 6.90 -17.49
C HIS A 291 -2.80 8.00 -18.45
N ILE A 292 -3.32 9.19 -18.22
CA ILE A 292 -2.83 10.43 -18.84
C ILE A 292 -2.49 11.43 -17.76
N VAL A 293 -1.64 12.40 -18.10
CA VAL A 293 -1.33 13.56 -17.26
C VAL A 293 -1.79 14.83 -17.97
N ILE A 294 -2.64 15.61 -17.31
CA ILE A 294 -3.02 16.96 -17.76
C ILE A 294 -2.10 17.96 -17.06
N LYS A 295 -1.35 18.74 -17.85
CA LYS A 295 -0.47 19.82 -17.37
C LYS A 295 -1.08 21.17 -17.73
N GLN A 296 -1.51 21.91 -16.73
CA GLN A 296 -2.08 23.24 -16.94
C GLN A 296 -1.06 24.32 -16.57
N ALA A 297 -0.87 25.27 -17.50
CA ALA A 297 -0.03 26.45 -17.26
C ALA A 297 -0.52 27.29 -16.09
N GLY A 298 0.40 27.94 -15.39
CA GLY A 298 0.10 28.93 -14.37
C GLY A 298 -0.28 30.30 -14.96
N LYS A 299 -0.69 31.21 -14.09
CA LYS A 299 -0.97 32.61 -14.46
C LYS A 299 0.31 33.25 -15.00
N GLU A 300 0.19 33.92 -16.11
CA GLU A 300 1.31 34.65 -16.72
C GLU A 300 1.69 35.86 -15.85
N LEU A 301 2.96 35.93 -15.46
CA LEU A 301 3.53 37.05 -14.70
C LEU A 301 3.96 38.17 -15.64
N THR A 302 3.81 39.40 -15.21
CA THR A 302 4.26 40.58 -15.99
C THR A 302 5.61 41.06 -15.48
N TYR A 303 6.55 41.23 -16.38
CA TYR A 303 7.89 41.74 -16.08
C TYR A 303 8.01 43.23 -16.43
N PRO A 304 8.96 43.98 -15.83
CA PRO A 304 10.02 43.53 -14.93
C PRO A 304 9.51 43.08 -13.57
N ALA A 305 10.28 42.19 -12.90
CA ALA A 305 9.95 41.62 -11.60
C ALA A 305 9.86 42.72 -10.52
N VAL A 306 8.79 42.68 -9.72
CA VAL A 306 8.56 43.62 -8.61
C VAL A 306 9.00 42.98 -7.29
N ILE A 307 10.06 43.53 -6.66
CA ILE A 307 10.60 43.01 -5.39
C ILE A 307 10.52 44.12 -4.35
N PRO A 308 9.53 44.05 -3.42
CA PRO A 308 9.27 45.11 -2.45
C PRO A 308 10.32 45.21 -1.35
N ASP A 309 10.85 44.05 -0.88
CA ASP A 309 11.87 44.03 0.18
C ASP A 309 13.18 44.60 -0.31
N LYS A 310 13.68 45.64 0.36
CA LYS A 310 14.89 46.36 -0.06
C LYS A 310 16.15 45.51 0.00
N VAL A 311 16.24 44.63 1.00
CA VAL A 311 17.43 43.78 1.19
C VAL A 311 17.45 42.70 0.10
N LEU A 312 16.30 42.03 -0.11
CA LEU A 312 16.13 41.06 -1.19
C LEU A 312 16.36 41.69 -2.56
N LYS A 313 15.76 42.86 -2.84
CA LYS A 313 15.94 43.60 -4.07
C LYS A 313 17.42 43.91 -4.33
N THR A 314 18.13 44.42 -3.30
CA THR A 314 19.56 44.77 -3.45
C THR A 314 20.39 43.52 -3.79
N TYR A 315 20.11 42.39 -3.14
CA TYR A 315 20.77 41.12 -3.41
C TYR A 315 20.52 40.65 -4.87
N ILE A 316 19.25 40.64 -5.26
CA ILE A 316 18.84 40.20 -6.61
C ILE A 316 19.43 41.07 -7.69
N MET A 317 19.35 42.40 -7.55
CA MET A 317 19.96 43.33 -8.51
C MET A 317 21.48 43.20 -8.58
N THR A 318 22.14 42.89 -7.47
CA THR A 318 23.60 42.75 -7.45
C THR A 318 24.08 41.50 -8.17
N ASN A 319 23.31 40.41 -8.05
CA ASN A 319 23.75 39.09 -8.48
C ASN A 319 23.14 38.68 -9.84
N PHE A 320 21.96 39.20 -10.22
CA PHE A 320 21.18 38.65 -11.34
C PHE A 320 20.77 39.70 -12.38
N ASP A 321 20.86 41.03 -12.13
CA ASP A 321 20.74 42.05 -13.15
C ASP A 321 22.03 42.04 -13.99
N THR A 322 22.00 41.25 -15.05
CA THR A 322 23.19 40.96 -15.88
C THR A 322 23.48 42.08 -16.87
N ASN A 323 22.43 42.76 -17.35
CA ASN A 323 22.53 43.85 -18.29
C ASN A 323 22.74 45.24 -17.62
N LYS A 324 22.52 45.27 -16.27
CA LYS A 324 22.67 46.45 -15.39
C LYS A 324 21.74 47.61 -15.74
N ASP A 325 20.54 47.30 -16.17
CA ASP A 325 19.51 48.31 -16.46
C ASP A 325 18.69 48.70 -15.22
N GLY A 326 18.88 48.00 -14.08
CA GLY A 326 18.21 48.26 -12.81
C GLY A 326 16.85 47.59 -12.69
N GLU A 327 16.53 46.65 -13.58
CA GLU A 327 15.31 45.86 -13.63
C GLU A 327 15.68 44.36 -13.69
N ILE A 328 14.73 43.48 -13.46
CA ILE A 328 14.88 42.03 -13.67
C ILE A 328 13.91 41.63 -14.77
N SER A 329 14.45 41.33 -15.91
CA SER A 329 13.74 40.80 -17.07
C SER A 329 13.26 39.35 -16.82
N LYS A 330 12.43 38.84 -17.70
CA LYS A 330 11.98 37.44 -17.67
C LYS A 330 13.15 36.48 -17.83
N GLU A 331 14.03 36.75 -18.78
CA GLU A 331 15.21 35.92 -19.10
C GLU A 331 16.18 35.86 -17.92
N GLU A 332 16.40 36.97 -17.21
CA GLU A 332 17.23 37.01 -16.01
C GLU A 332 16.59 36.24 -14.87
N ALA A 333 15.28 36.41 -14.66
CA ALA A 333 14.54 35.69 -13.64
C ALA A 333 14.52 34.17 -13.89
N GLU A 334 14.36 33.73 -15.16
CA GLU A 334 14.40 32.32 -15.55
C GLU A 334 15.77 31.67 -15.36
N ALA A 335 16.84 32.46 -15.32
CA ALA A 335 18.21 31.98 -15.12
C ALA A 335 18.54 31.72 -13.64
N VAL A 336 17.73 32.24 -12.68
CA VAL A 336 17.99 32.11 -11.24
C VAL A 336 17.53 30.76 -10.74
N LYS A 337 18.45 30.00 -10.13
CA LYS A 337 18.18 28.69 -9.51
C LYS A 337 18.34 28.70 -8.01
N ALA A 338 19.11 29.61 -7.45
CA ALA A 338 19.37 29.68 -6.03
C ALA A 338 19.42 31.13 -5.53
N ILE A 339 18.86 31.38 -4.35
CA ILE A 339 18.96 32.63 -3.62
C ILE A 339 19.44 32.31 -2.21
N GLU A 340 20.69 32.72 -1.91
CA GLU A 340 21.35 32.49 -0.64
C GLU A 340 21.63 33.84 0.04
N LEU A 341 20.78 34.22 0.98
CA LEU A 341 20.83 35.51 1.66
C LEU A 341 20.82 35.31 3.19
N THR A 342 21.91 34.72 3.69
CA THR A 342 22.07 34.36 5.10
C THR A 342 22.48 35.57 5.96
N GLY A 343 22.10 35.56 7.25
CA GLY A 343 22.45 36.62 8.21
C GLY A 343 21.84 37.98 7.88
N SER A 344 20.70 38.01 7.18
CA SER A 344 20.12 39.18 6.57
C SER A 344 18.95 39.79 7.36
N GLU A 345 18.67 41.06 7.08
CA GLU A 345 17.51 41.77 7.58
C GLU A 345 16.24 41.58 6.74
N ILE A 346 16.21 40.53 5.87
CA ILE A 346 15.06 40.26 4.99
C ILE A 346 13.78 40.08 5.81
N ALA A 347 12.73 40.81 5.43
CA ALA A 347 11.46 40.85 6.14
C ALA A 347 10.24 40.44 5.28
N SER A 348 10.37 40.40 3.95
CA SER A 348 9.39 39.87 3.00
C SER A 348 10.07 39.08 1.89
N ILE A 349 9.35 38.06 1.41
CA ILE A 349 9.76 37.25 0.26
C ILE A 349 8.95 37.59 -0.99
N ASP A 350 8.07 38.57 -0.93
CA ASP A 350 7.26 39.02 -2.07
C ASP A 350 8.17 39.36 -3.25
N GLY A 351 7.83 38.81 -4.41
CA GLY A 351 8.62 38.89 -5.62
C GLY A 351 9.41 37.63 -5.95
N LEU A 352 9.51 36.64 -5.07
CA LEU A 352 10.13 35.35 -5.39
C LEU A 352 9.32 34.55 -6.40
N GLU A 353 8.02 34.78 -6.50
CA GLU A 353 7.15 34.17 -7.50
C GLU A 353 7.57 34.48 -8.96
N TYR A 354 8.36 35.54 -9.18
CA TYR A 354 8.89 35.87 -10.50
C TYR A 354 10.03 34.96 -10.97
N PHE A 355 10.56 34.08 -10.11
CA PHE A 355 11.70 33.20 -10.39
C PHE A 355 11.25 31.77 -10.62
N PRO A 356 10.78 31.40 -11.83
CA PRO A 356 10.10 30.13 -12.07
C PRO A 356 10.99 28.88 -11.93
N ASN A 357 12.32 29.06 -12.04
CA ASN A 357 13.30 27.99 -11.94
C ASN A 357 14.07 28.00 -10.60
N LEU A 358 13.58 28.73 -9.60
CA LEU A 358 14.21 28.83 -8.29
C LEU A 358 14.06 27.49 -7.54
N GLU A 359 15.17 26.77 -7.39
CA GLU A 359 15.25 25.45 -6.78
C GLU A 359 15.67 25.49 -5.31
N THR A 360 16.51 26.49 -4.93
CA THR A 360 17.07 26.59 -3.57
C THR A 360 16.90 27.98 -2.98
N VAL A 361 16.41 28.05 -1.73
CA VAL A 361 16.35 29.28 -0.94
C VAL A 361 17.01 29.05 0.41
N ASP A 362 18.04 29.83 0.74
CA ASP A 362 18.64 29.87 2.07
C ASP A 362 18.56 31.30 2.66
N PHE A 363 17.71 31.44 3.69
CA PHE A 363 17.53 32.66 4.46
C PHE A 363 17.89 32.45 5.93
N THR A 364 18.91 31.65 6.23
CA THR A 364 19.35 31.42 7.60
C THR A 364 19.59 32.73 8.35
N THR A 365 18.97 32.89 9.52
CA THR A 365 19.02 34.12 10.34
C THR A 365 18.37 35.32 9.63
N HIS A 366 17.06 35.35 9.61
CA HIS A 366 16.23 36.35 8.93
C HIS A 366 15.21 37.03 9.86
N ARG A 367 14.52 38.10 9.37
CA ARG A 367 13.44 38.81 10.08
C ARG A 367 12.03 38.52 9.59
N LEU A 368 11.83 37.52 8.76
CA LEU A 368 10.52 37.11 8.30
C LEU A 368 9.60 36.79 9.48
N LEU A 369 8.40 37.34 9.48
CA LEU A 369 7.34 37.01 10.43
C LEU A 369 6.41 35.93 9.86
N LYS A 370 6.19 36.00 8.56
CA LYS A 370 5.43 35.04 7.76
C LYS A 370 6.12 34.92 6.40
N ALA A 371 5.99 33.78 5.76
CA ALA A 371 6.50 33.54 4.43
C ALA A 371 5.57 32.61 3.67
N ASP A 372 5.23 32.95 2.44
CA ASP A 372 4.40 32.14 1.56
C ASP A 372 5.20 31.78 0.30
N PHE A 373 5.66 30.53 0.26
CA PHE A 373 6.41 29.96 -0.87
C PHE A 373 5.52 29.15 -1.81
N SER A 374 4.19 29.17 -1.64
CA SER A 374 3.28 28.38 -2.46
C SER A 374 3.40 28.63 -3.95
N GLN A 375 3.91 29.81 -4.34
CA GLN A 375 4.11 30.22 -5.73
C GLN A 375 5.54 29.93 -6.25
N CYS A 376 6.40 29.33 -5.44
CA CYS A 376 7.78 28.96 -5.83
C CYS A 376 7.79 27.48 -6.28
N TYR A 377 7.21 27.19 -7.44
CA TYR A 377 6.85 25.82 -7.87
C TYR A 377 8.01 24.89 -8.19
N ALA A 378 9.21 25.45 -8.46
CA ALA A 378 10.43 24.69 -8.69
C ALA A 378 11.24 24.46 -7.42
N LEU A 379 10.83 25.06 -6.27
CA LEU A 379 11.61 25.07 -5.04
C LEU A 379 11.66 23.67 -4.41
N LYS A 380 12.88 23.16 -4.27
CA LYS A 380 13.18 21.84 -3.70
C LYS A 380 13.78 21.95 -2.31
N GLU A 381 14.60 22.98 -2.07
CA GLU A 381 15.35 23.16 -0.83
C GLU A 381 15.02 24.51 -0.21
N LEU A 382 14.52 24.49 1.03
CA LEU A 382 14.15 25.70 1.75
C LEU A 382 14.77 25.71 3.14
N ASN A 383 15.67 26.64 3.40
CA ASN A 383 16.28 26.87 4.71
C ASN A 383 15.83 28.21 5.28
N LEU A 384 15.06 28.15 6.39
CA LEU A 384 14.59 29.30 7.14
C LEU A 384 15.09 29.25 8.60
N SER A 385 16.20 28.55 8.86
CA SER A 385 16.72 28.33 10.21
C SER A 385 17.06 29.63 10.91
N SER A 386 16.92 29.62 12.24
CA SER A 386 17.19 30.80 13.11
C SER A 386 16.28 32.00 12.84
N GLY A 387 15.11 31.76 12.27
CA GLY A 387 14.06 32.76 12.09
C GLY A 387 13.31 33.05 13.38
N ALA A 388 13.88 33.82 14.29
CA ALA A 388 13.33 34.07 15.65
C ALA A 388 11.91 34.66 15.64
N GLY A 389 11.51 35.36 14.57
CA GLY A 389 10.20 35.98 14.38
C GLY A 389 9.19 35.12 13.65
N LEU A 390 9.63 34.11 12.89
CA LEU A 390 8.80 33.33 11.98
C LEU A 390 7.68 32.59 12.70
N SER A 391 6.45 32.90 12.38
CA SER A 391 5.25 32.34 13.03
C SER A 391 4.36 31.52 12.08
N SER A 392 4.55 31.69 10.77
CA SER A 392 3.80 30.99 9.73
C SER A 392 4.64 30.85 8.49
N VAL A 393 4.59 29.68 7.87
CA VAL A 393 5.16 29.41 6.54
C VAL A 393 4.16 28.58 5.75
N VAL A 394 3.99 28.91 4.48
CA VAL A 394 3.26 28.13 3.48
C VAL A 394 4.30 27.55 2.52
N LEU A 395 4.22 26.25 2.27
CA LEU A 395 5.22 25.50 1.51
C LEU A 395 4.74 25.24 0.09
N PRO A 396 5.65 25.10 -0.90
CA PRO A 396 5.33 24.63 -2.23
C PRO A 396 5.25 23.09 -2.25
N ALA A 397 4.48 22.55 -3.18
CA ALA A 397 4.32 21.09 -3.35
C ALA A 397 5.59 20.38 -3.86
N SER A 398 6.50 21.11 -4.49
CA SER A 398 7.77 20.63 -5.05
C SER A 398 8.84 20.33 -4.00
N LEU A 399 8.64 20.76 -2.74
CA LEU A 399 9.68 20.79 -1.71
C LEU A 399 10.15 19.37 -1.34
N GLU A 400 11.48 19.18 -1.35
CA GLU A 400 12.16 17.95 -0.97
C GLU A 400 12.92 18.08 0.36
N GLU A 401 13.41 19.28 0.68
CA GLU A 401 14.13 19.55 1.93
C GLU A 401 13.62 20.83 2.60
N LEU A 402 13.36 20.74 3.90
CA LEU A 402 12.94 21.86 4.74
C LEU A 402 13.78 21.96 6.01
N SER A 403 14.36 23.13 6.24
CA SER A 403 14.95 23.47 7.55
C SER A 403 14.28 24.69 8.16
N VAL A 404 13.70 24.47 9.35
CA VAL A 404 13.12 25.53 10.22
C VAL A 404 13.69 25.44 11.63
N MET A 405 14.96 25.04 11.73
CA MET A 405 15.67 24.90 13.01
C MET A 405 15.68 26.24 13.76
N SER A 406 15.45 26.18 15.06
CA SER A 406 15.44 27.35 15.95
C SER A 406 14.37 28.41 15.62
N CYS A 407 13.34 28.07 14.85
CA CYS A 407 12.17 28.93 14.60
C CYS A 407 11.19 28.88 15.78
N ASN A 408 11.56 29.47 16.90
CA ASN A 408 10.84 29.34 18.20
C ASN A 408 9.39 29.83 18.20
N LYS A 409 9.01 30.71 17.27
CA LYS A 409 7.66 31.24 17.13
C LYS A 409 6.77 30.40 16.24
N LEU A 410 7.32 29.50 15.42
CA LEU A 410 6.59 28.62 14.52
C LEU A 410 5.92 27.49 15.32
N LYS A 411 4.63 27.66 15.62
CA LYS A 411 3.86 26.75 16.49
C LYS A 411 3.23 25.56 15.77
N LYS A 412 3.03 25.70 14.46
CA LYS A 412 2.48 24.68 13.58
C LYS A 412 2.97 24.89 12.16
N ILE A 413 2.97 23.85 11.39
CA ILE A 413 3.27 23.83 9.97
C ILE A 413 2.37 22.80 9.30
N ASP A 414 1.90 23.08 8.10
CA ASP A 414 1.20 22.12 7.27
C ASP A 414 2.19 21.51 6.29
N LEU A 415 2.51 20.24 6.50
CA LEU A 415 3.42 19.48 5.65
C LEU A 415 2.68 18.65 4.60
N SER A 416 1.34 18.55 4.69
CA SER A 416 0.54 17.76 3.74
C SER A 416 0.60 18.30 2.31
N VAL A 417 0.90 19.59 2.16
CA VAL A 417 1.07 20.27 0.86
C VAL A 417 2.40 19.93 0.17
N ALA A 418 3.37 19.31 0.88
CA ALA A 418 4.70 18.97 0.38
C ALA A 418 4.95 17.44 0.41
N PRO A 419 4.24 16.63 -0.40
CA PRO A 419 4.32 15.17 -0.34
C PRO A 419 5.67 14.59 -0.81
N ASN A 420 6.51 15.42 -1.45
CA ASN A 420 7.82 15.02 -1.93
C ASN A 420 8.94 15.20 -0.89
N LEU A 421 8.61 15.67 0.32
CA LEU A 421 9.58 15.97 1.35
C LEU A 421 10.36 14.71 1.76
N LYS A 422 11.69 14.80 1.69
CA LYS A 422 12.66 13.76 2.07
C LYS A 422 13.37 14.10 3.37
N ASN A 423 13.71 15.39 3.57
CA ASN A 423 14.48 15.84 4.72
C ASN A 423 13.74 16.95 5.47
N LEU A 424 13.55 16.76 6.77
CA LEU A 424 12.89 17.72 7.65
C LEU A 424 13.76 18.02 8.88
N TYR A 425 14.28 19.23 8.95
CA TYR A 425 15.08 19.72 10.07
C TYR A 425 14.32 20.79 10.84
N ALA A 426 13.82 20.45 12.02
CA ALA A 426 12.99 21.34 12.84
C ALA A 426 13.39 21.32 14.32
N SER A 427 14.65 21.02 14.60
CA SER A 427 15.20 21.04 15.97
C SER A 427 15.05 22.41 16.60
N SER A 428 14.56 22.45 17.84
CA SER A 428 14.28 23.68 18.59
C SER A 428 13.26 24.61 17.91
N ALA A 429 12.45 24.12 17.00
CA ALA A 429 11.28 24.84 16.49
C ALA A 429 10.20 24.98 17.57
N GLY A 430 9.25 25.90 17.34
CA GLY A 430 8.25 26.24 18.34
C GLY A 430 7.07 25.28 18.47
N PHE A 431 7.04 24.14 17.76
CA PHE A 431 5.92 23.23 17.70
C PHE A 431 5.53 22.70 19.08
N VAL A 432 4.28 22.91 19.47
CA VAL A 432 3.69 22.41 20.73
C VAL A 432 2.85 21.15 20.51
N VAL A 433 2.54 20.83 19.26
CA VAL A 433 1.91 19.61 18.78
C VAL A 433 2.80 19.10 17.65
N ALA A 434 3.03 17.79 17.59
CA ALA A 434 3.77 17.18 16.50
C ALA A 434 3.08 17.49 15.17
N PRO A 435 3.83 17.81 14.09
CA PRO A 435 3.24 17.93 12.77
C PRO A 435 2.71 16.57 12.27
N ASP A 436 1.66 16.61 11.46
CA ASP A 436 1.17 15.43 10.74
C ASP A 436 2.13 15.11 9.59
N LEU A 437 2.72 13.91 9.62
CA LEU A 437 3.66 13.40 8.62
C LEU A 437 3.04 12.34 7.70
N SER A 438 1.76 12.07 7.83
CA SER A 438 1.08 10.94 7.15
C SER A 438 1.10 11.05 5.62
N LYS A 439 1.23 12.25 5.06
CA LYS A 439 1.32 12.49 3.61
C LYS A 439 2.78 12.54 3.10
N ASN A 440 3.76 12.63 4.00
CA ASN A 440 5.18 12.75 3.64
C ASN A 440 5.88 11.38 3.66
N THR A 441 5.36 10.45 2.88
CA THR A 441 5.80 9.03 2.88
C THR A 441 7.22 8.82 2.35
N LYS A 442 7.82 9.85 1.70
CA LYS A 442 9.19 9.84 1.18
C LYS A 442 10.23 10.32 2.19
N LEU A 443 9.83 10.67 3.43
CA LEU A 443 10.77 11.16 4.44
C LEU A 443 11.85 10.13 4.76
N GLU A 444 13.09 10.56 4.63
CA GLU A 444 14.30 9.80 4.93
C GLU A 444 15.00 10.32 6.19
N ILE A 445 14.94 11.63 6.45
CA ILE A 445 15.57 12.27 7.60
C ILE A 445 14.56 13.15 8.35
N ILE A 446 14.48 12.97 9.65
CA ILE A 446 13.66 13.79 10.55
C ILE A 446 14.50 14.24 11.76
N GLY A 447 14.53 15.55 12.02
CA GLY A 447 15.18 16.17 13.17
C GLY A 447 14.25 17.06 13.99
N PHE A 448 13.87 16.63 15.20
CA PHE A 448 13.04 17.35 16.16
C PHE A 448 13.66 17.38 17.58
N SER A 449 14.96 17.51 17.71
CA SER A 449 15.57 17.66 19.04
C SER A 449 15.05 18.94 19.74
N SER A 450 14.88 18.89 21.05
CA SER A 450 14.23 19.92 21.87
C SER A 450 12.76 20.17 21.51
N ALA A 451 12.03 19.12 21.13
CA ALA A 451 10.59 19.15 20.87
C ALA A 451 9.79 19.54 22.12
N LYS A 452 8.64 20.20 21.91
CA LYS A 452 7.68 20.58 22.97
C LYS A 452 6.40 19.75 22.92
N PHE A 453 6.38 18.66 22.15
CA PHE A 453 5.32 17.66 22.06
C PHE A 453 5.80 16.33 22.67
N SER A 454 4.84 15.50 23.10
CA SER A 454 5.13 14.27 23.87
C SER A 454 5.41 13.05 23.00
N THR A 455 4.93 13.03 21.78
CA THR A 455 5.07 11.90 20.83
C THR A 455 4.98 12.42 19.40
N ILE A 456 5.42 11.59 18.45
CA ILE A 456 5.29 11.81 17.00
C ILE A 456 4.90 10.49 16.32
N ASP A 457 3.99 10.55 15.35
CA ASP A 457 3.63 9.39 14.53
C ASP A 457 4.49 9.38 13.25
N VAL A 458 5.33 8.37 13.14
CA VAL A 458 6.19 8.10 11.97
C VAL A 458 5.81 6.81 11.24
N SER A 459 4.66 6.23 11.56
CA SER A 459 4.22 4.92 11.05
C SER A 459 4.06 4.87 9.53
N LYS A 460 3.83 6.02 8.87
CA LYS A 460 3.70 6.14 7.41
C LYS A 460 5.03 6.47 6.71
N ASN A 461 6.08 6.79 7.46
CA ASN A 461 7.37 7.20 6.92
C ASN A 461 8.32 6.00 6.83
N THR A 462 7.96 5.01 6.02
CA THR A 462 8.67 3.71 5.92
C THR A 462 10.05 3.82 5.23
N GLU A 463 10.34 4.95 4.56
CA GLU A 463 11.64 5.23 3.96
C GLU A 463 12.64 5.85 4.95
N LEU A 464 12.24 6.04 6.22
CA LEU A 464 13.03 6.76 7.21
C LEU A 464 14.34 6.03 7.55
N LYS A 465 15.46 6.72 7.35
CA LYS A 465 16.83 6.26 7.63
C LYS A 465 17.41 6.91 8.89
N SER A 466 17.05 8.17 9.15
CA SER A 466 17.56 8.91 10.29
C SER A 466 16.43 9.63 11.04
N LEU A 467 16.30 9.34 12.32
CA LEU A 467 15.36 9.99 13.22
C LEU A 467 16.08 10.53 14.45
N ASN A 468 16.02 11.85 14.63
CA ASN A 468 16.48 12.51 15.84
C ASN A 468 15.31 13.24 16.47
N VAL A 469 14.82 12.75 17.60
CA VAL A 469 13.63 13.31 18.26
C VAL A 469 13.81 13.31 19.78
N GLY A 470 13.24 14.31 20.42
CA GLY A 470 13.24 14.35 21.88
C GLY A 470 13.07 15.75 22.42
N GLY A 471 12.98 15.83 23.73
CA GLY A 471 12.76 17.06 24.50
C GLY A 471 12.21 16.73 25.87
N ASP A 472 12.14 17.73 26.77
CA ASP A 472 11.78 17.53 28.17
C ASP A 472 10.43 16.83 28.42
N VAL A 473 9.50 16.93 27.47
CA VAL A 473 8.16 16.36 27.57
C VAL A 473 7.97 15.12 26.67
N PHE A 474 8.98 14.77 25.86
CA PHE A 474 8.90 13.65 24.93
C PHE A 474 8.96 12.33 25.68
N ASN A 475 7.93 11.48 25.55
CA ASN A 475 7.77 10.31 26.41
C ASN A 475 7.34 9.02 25.68
N SER A 476 7.07 9.06 24.38
CA SER A 476 6.63 7.90 23.62
C SER A 476 7.07 7.99 22.16
N LEU A 477 7.56 6.86 21.62
CA LEU A 477 7.95 6.71 20.22
C LEU A 477 7.73 5.26 19.80
N ASP A 478 7.10 5.06 18.64
CA ASP A 478 6.99 3.78 17.96
C ASP A 478 7.74 3.87 16.62
N VAL A 479 8.75 3.03 16.44
CA VAL A 479 9.57 2.92 15.21
C VAL A 479 9.44 1.56 14.53
N THR A 480 8.48 0.73 14.93
CA THR A 480 8.33 -0.64 14.44
C THR A 480 8.02 -0.72 12.93
N ASN A 481 7.51 0.35 12.33
CA ASN A 481 7.28 0.45 10.88
C ASN A 481 8.48 1.04 10.12
N ASN A 482 9.50 1.56 10.80
CA ASN A 482 10.63 2.25 10.19
C ASN A 482 11.84 1.31 10.06
N THR A 483 11.66 0.22 9.33
CA THR A 483 12.64 -0.89 9.24
C THR A 483 13.95 -0.52 8.52
N LYS A 484 13.99 0.65 7.85
CA LYS A 484 15.19 1.18 7.18
C LYS A 484 16.03 2.11 8.05
N LEU A 485 15.65 2.31 9.34
CA LEU A 485 16.41 3.16 10.24
C LEU A 485 17.84 2.64 10.42
N THR A 486 18.80 3.51 10.11
CA THR A 486 20.22 3.34 10.40
C THR A 486 20.67 4.20 11.58
N ASN A 487 20.04 5.34 11.79
CA ASN A 487 20.39 6.30 12.85
C ASN A 487 19.15 6.66 13.66
N LEU A 488 19.19 6.39 14.95
CA LEU A 488 18.13 6.76 15.90
C LEU A 488 18.70 7.49 17.11
N ALA A 489 18.26 8.73 17.31
CA ALA A 489 18.55 9.50 18.50
C ALA A 489 17.25 9.91 19.19
N VAL A 490 17.11 9.54 20.46
CA VAL A 490 15.93 9.85 21.28
C VAL A 490 16.37 10.41 22.63
N THR A 491 15.76 11.51 23.06
CA THR A 491 15.97 12.08 24.39
C THR A 491 14.62 12.40 25.06
N GLY A 492 14.60 12.56 26.38
CA GLY A 492 13.40 12.95 27.10
C GLY A 492 12.97 12.03 28.23
N THR A 493 11.67 11.97 28.49
CA THR A 493 11.11 11.16 29.58
C THR A 493 10.63 9.77 29.15
N ILE A 494 10.95 9.36 27.94
CA ILE A 494 10.65 8.04 27.39
C ILE A 494 11.24 6.94 28.28
N THR A 495 10.46 5.90 28.55
CA THR A 495 10.83 4.78 29.44
C THR A 495 11.06 3.47 28.72
N THR A 496 10.54 3.32 27.50
CA THR A 496 10.63 2.10 26.68
C THR A 496 10.83 2.46 25.22
N LEU A 497 11.55 1.60 24.51
CA LEU A 497 11.77 1.73 23.06
C LEU A 497 11.83 0.32 22.47
N ASP A 498 10.97 0.02 21.52
CA ASP A 498 10.94 -1.27 20.81
C ASP A 498 11.82 -1.20 19.56
N LEU A 499 12.90 -2.00 19.53
CA LEU A 499 13.84 -2.11 18.42
C LEU A 499 13.74 -3.47 17.70
N THR A 500 12.72 -4.26 17.94
CA THR A 500 12.55 -5.62 17.36
C THR A 500 12.52 -5.63 15.84
N LYS A 501 12.21 -4.49 15.20
CA LYS A 501 12.19 -4.32 13.72
C LYS A 501 13.32 -3.44 13.19
N SER A 502 14.28 -3.05 14.04
CA SER A 502 15.35 -2.11 13.69
C SER A 502 16.64 -2.81 13.25
N ALA A 503 16.53 -3.80 12.37
CA ALA A 503 17.63 -4.64 11.96
C ALA A 503 18.78 -3.88 11.26
N GLN A 504 18.50 -2.75 10.63
CA GLN A 504 19.49 -1.92 9.92
C GLN A 504 20.15 -0.86 10.80
N LEU A 505 19.85 -0.84 12.11
CA LEU A 505 20.30 0.24 12.99
C LEU A 505 21.82 0.16 13.21
N GLU A 506 22.53 1.25 12.87
CA GLU A 506 23.97 1.40 13.03
C GLU A 506 24.34 2.31 14.21
N VAL A 507 23.53 3.34 14.43
CA VAL A 507 23.78 4.32 15.49
C VAL A 507 22.53 4.48 16.35
N LEU A 508 22.68 4.22 17.65
CA LEU A 508 21.62 4.41 18.65
C LEU A 508 22.08 5.41 19.73
N ASN A 509 21.36 6.50 19.89
CA ASN A 509 21.53 7.41 21.02
C ASN A 509 20.23 7.49 21.80
N ILE A 510 20.23 6.96 23.02
CA ILE A 510 19.15 7.03 24.01
C ILE A 510 19.58 7.79 25.26
N SER A 511 20.65 8.57 25.17
CA SER A 511 21.14 9.36 26.30
C SER A 511 20.08 10.37 26.80
N ASN A 512 20.13 10.68 28.07
CA ASN A 512 19.17 11.56 28.72
C ASN A 512 17.71 11.10 28.61
N THR A 513 17.47 9.78 28.65
CA THR A 513 16.12 9.18 28.71
C THR A 513 15.85 8.56 30.09
N LYS A 514 14.63 8.02 30.27
CA LYS A 514 14.23 7.23 31.45
C LYS A 514 14.16 5.73 31.13
N ILE A 515 14.76 5.29 30.04
CA ILE A 515 14.87 3.90 29.66
C ILE A 515 15.74 3.18 30.68
N SER A 516 15.18 2.17 31.36
CA SER A 516 15.87 1.37 32.37
C SER A 516 16.41 0.04 31.81
N GLU A 517 15.90 -0.38 30.69
CA GLU A 517 16.33 -1.57 29.94
C GLU A 517 16.13 -1.36 28.45
N ILE A 518 17.00 -1.91 27.65
CA ILE A 518 16.93 -1.84 26.18
C ILE A 518 17.44 -3.16 25.60
N ASP A 519 16.67 -3.74 24.67
CA ASP A 519 17.08 -4.90 23.89
C ASP A 519 17.59 -4.46 22.52
N VAL A 520 18.88 -4.66 22.28
CA VAL A 520 19.57 -4.37 21.01
C VAL A 520 19.98 -5.64 20.25
N THR A 521 19.48 -6.80 20.67
CA THR A 521 19.85 -8.09 20.08
C THR A 521 19.41 -8.22 18.61
N ASN A 522 18.37 -7.47 18.20
CA ASN A 522 17.90 -7.38 16.82
C ASN A 522 18.56 -6.25 16.00
N CYS A 523 19.65 -5.67 16.49
CA CYS A 523 20.41 -4.61 15.82
C CYS A 523 21.84 -5.09 15.50
N PRO A 524 22.03 -6.08 14.61
CA PRO A 524 23.36 -6.70 14.38
C PRO A 524 24.35 -5.73 13.73
N TYR A 525 23.89 -4.72 13.01
CA TYR A 525 24.74 -3.69 12.39
C TYR A 525 25.13 -2.55 13.34
N LEU A 526 24.73 -2.61 14.62
CA LEU A 526 24.99 -1.54 15.57
C LEU A 526 26.50 -1.32 15.76
N ARG A 527 26.96 -0.10 15.40
CA ARG A 527 28.36 0.35 15.48
C ARG A 527 28.59 1.30 16.64
N SER A 528 27.55 2.07 17.00
CA SER A 528 27.65 3.05 18.08
C SER A 528 26.40 3.05 18.93
N ILE A 529 26.56 3.04 20.26
CA ILE A 529 25.49 3.23 21.22
C ILE A 529 25.89 4.28 22.27
N ASP A 530 25.00 5.25 22.53
CA ASP A 530 25.09 6.17 23.64
C ASP A 530 23.86 6.03 24.54
N PHE A 531 24.06 5.59 25.78
CA PHE A 531 23.06 5.46 26.83
C PHE A 531 23.40 6.25 28.09
N GLY A 532 24.15 7.34 27.92
CA GLY A 532 24.55 8.24 29.02
C GLY A 532 23.34 8.85 29.73
N SER A 533 23.46 9.09 31.02
CA SER A 533 22.38 9.69 31.85
C SER A 533 21.05 8.89 31.79
N THR A 534 21.11 7.58 31.62
CA THR A 534 19.96 6.66 31.71
C THR A 534 19.96 5.91 33.06
N PRO A 535 18.82 5.36 33.50
CA PRO A 535 18.76 4.49 34.68
C PRO A 535 19.12 3.03 34.37
N ILE A 536 19.71 2.71 33.21
CA ILE A 536 20.12 1.35 32.82
C ILE A 536 21.10 0.80 33.86
N VAL A 537 20.77 -0.40 34.37
CA VAL A 537 21.61 -1.11 35.36
C VAL A 537 22.50 -2.15 34.66
N GLU A 538 21.97 -2.79 33.65
CA GLU A 538 22.63 -3.85 32.88
C GLU A 538 22.25 -3.71 31.41
N ILE A 539 23.21 -3.91 30.53
CA ILE A 539 22.99 -3.92 29.08
C ILE A 539 23.76 -5.09 28.44
N ASP A 540 23.10 -5.76 27.51
CA ASP A 540 23.70 -6.85 26.75
C ASP A 540 24.04 -6.39 25.33
N LEU A 541 25.34 -6.24 25.07
CA LEU A 541 25.91 -5.86 23.78
C LEU A 541 26.65 -7.02 23.13
N SER A 542 26.52 -8.23 23.67
CA SER A 542 27.30 -9.40 23.22
C SER A 542 26.97 -9.87 21.81
N ARG A 543 25.80 -9.47 21.27
CA ARG A 543 25.37 -9.77 19.90
C ARG A 543 25.69 -8.67 18.89
N ASN A 544 26.13 -7.52 19.36
CA ASN A 544 26.46 -6.40 18.50
C ASN A 544 27.95 -6.41 18.13
N LEU A 545 28.35 -7.39 17.33
CA LEU A 545 29.76 -7.68 17.04
C LEU A 545 30.48 -6.58 16.25
N LEU A 546 29.72 -5.73 15.54
CA LEU A 546 30.26 -4.59 14.79
C LEU A 546 30.40 -3.32 15.67
N LEU A 547 30.09 -3.42 16.97
CA LEU A 547 30.10 -2.26 17.85
C LEU A 547 31.53 -1.75 18.05
N THR A 548 31.78 -0.51 17.65
CA THR A 548 33.07 0.20 17.82
C THR A 548 33.02 1.26 18.89
N SER A 549 31.82 1.73 19.27
CA SER A 549 31.64 2.79 20.27
C SER A 549 30.50 2.47 21.24
N ALA A 550 30.77 2.52 22.54
CA ALA A 550 29.76 2.44 23.60
C ALA A 550 30.02 3.48 24.69
N LEU A 551 29.08 4.42 24.83
CA LEU A 551 29.20 5.58 25.69
C LEU A 551 28.12 5.57 26.78
N ALA A 552 28.51 5.81 28.03
CA ALA A 552 27.63 5.80 29.18
C ALA A 552 27.95 6.96 30.15
N TYR A 553 28.22 8.16 29.62
CA TYR A 553 28.51 9.32 30.46
C TYR A 553 27.37 9.60 31.46
N MET A 554 27.69 9.72 32.75
CA MET A 554 26.73 9.90 33.83
C MET A 554 25.65 8.80 33.98
N ALA A 555 25.89 7.59 33.49
CA ALA A 555 25.02 6.43 33.72
C ALA A 555 25.27 5.85 35.13
N ASN A 556 24.88 6.58 36.16
CA ASN A 556 25.22 6.29 37.57
C ASN A 556 24.60 4.97 38.10
N SER A 557 23.63 4.41 37.40
CA SER A 557 22.97 3.15 37.76
C SER A 557 23.67 1.92 37.19
N LEU A 558 24.57 2.09 36.20
CA LEU A 558 25.21 1.02 35.45
C LEU A 558 26.06 0.12 36.35
N LYS A 559 25.90 -1.18 36.23
CA LYS A 559 26.65 -2.22 36.95
C LYS A 559 27.29 -3.24 36.03
N THR A 560 26.65 -3.53 34.88
CA THR A 560 27.11 -4.61 34.01
C THR A 560 26.90 -4.24 32.54
N VAL A 561 27.93 -4.45 31.75
CA VAL A 561 27.89 -4.44 30.28
C VAL A 561 28.39 -5.79 29.78
N TRP A 562 27.52 -6.56 29.17
CA TRP A 562 27.91 -7.86 28.62
C TRP A 562 28.46 -7.72 27.20
N LEU A 563 29.65 -8.26 26.99
CA LEU A 563 30.28 -8.44 25.67
C LEU A 563 30.52 -9.93 25.41
N SER A 564 30.62 -10.29 24.14
CA SER A 564 31.10 -11.63 23.76
C SER A 564 32.59 -11.77 24.07
N LYS A 565 33.02 -12.98 24.40
CA LYS A 565 34.47 -13.27 24.52
C LYS A 565 35.17 -12.95 23.19
N GLY A 566 36.21 -12.13 23.29
CA GLY A 566 36.97 -11.66 22.12
C GLY A 566 36.43 -10.42 21.44
N GLN A 567 35.21 -9.97 21.77
CA GLN A 567 34.70 -8.70 21.29
C GLN A 567 35.49 -7.55 21.90
N THR A 568 35.89 -6.58 21.09
CA THR A 568 36.57 -5.36 21.50
C THR A 568 35.81 -4.13 21.02
N ILE A 569 35.76 -3.11 21.86
CA ILE A 569 35.16 -1.81 21.52
C ILE A 569 36.27 -0.77 21.51
N GLU A 570 36.42 -0.05 20.40
CA GLU A 570 37.52 0.90 20.19
C GLU A 570 37.35 2.17 21.05
N SER A 571 36.12 2.63 21.19
CA SER A 571 35.79 3.83 21.95
C SER A 571 34.81 3.50 23.07
N THR A 572 35.30 3.53 24.30
CA THR A 572 34.51 3.36 25.51
C THR A 572 34.58 4.63 26.36
N SER A 573 33.46 4.98 26.98
CA SER A 573 33.42 6.07 27.95
C SER A 573 32.54 5.69 29.12
N ASN A 574 33.20 5.54 30.30
CA ASN A 574 32.57 5.20 31.58
C ASN A 574 31.90 3.79 31.62
N ILE A 575 32.28 2.86 30.76
CA ILE A 575 31.79 1.49 30.81
C ILE A 575 32.89 0.45 31.15
N GLU A 576 34.15 0.81 31.06
CA GLU A 576 35.32 -0.08 31.14
C GLU A 576 35.32 -0.97 32.38
N SER A 577 34.94 -0.37 33.54
CA SER A 577 34.90 -1.06 34.83
C SER A 577 33.67 -1.99 34.99
N PHE A 578 32.73 -1.92 34.11
CA PHE A 578 31.47 -2.67 34.17
C PHE A 578 31.42 -3.82 33.16
N ILE A 579 32.43 -3.93 32.25
CA ILE A 579 32.46 -4.94 31.20
C ILE A 579 32.63 -6.33 31.84
N GLN A 580 31.75 -7.23 31.43
CA GLN A 580 31.81 -8.67 31.70
C GLN A 580 31.73 -9.41 30.36
N TYR A 581 32.37 -10.57 30.29
CA TYR A 581 32.40 -11.37 29.07
C TYR A 581 31.61 -12.66 29.24
N LYS A 582 30.82 -12.99 28.22
CA LYS A 582 30.09 -14.25 28.11
C LYS A 582 30.36 -14.91 26.77
N ASP A 583 30.06 -16.20 26.67
CA ASP A 583 30.06 -16.86 25.37
C ASP A 583 28.98 -16.25 24.48
N TYR A 584 29.31 -16.10 23.19
CA TYR A 584 28.32 -15.69 22.21
C TYR A 584 27.26 -16.79 22.11
N GLU A 585 25.99 -16.39 22.14
CA GLU A 585 24.86 -17.27 21.86
C GLU A 585 24.13 -16.74 20.64
N ALA A 586 24.08 -17.56 19.55
CA ALA A 586 23.23 -17.26 18.41
C ALA A 586 21.76 -17.07 18.88
N GLY A 587 21.04 -16.17 18.28
CA GLY A 587 19.63 -16.00 18.59
C GLY A 587 18.83 -17.25 18.25
N PRO A 588 17.75 -17.57 18.99
CA PRO A 588 16.95 -18.77 18.74
C PRO A 588 16.37 -18.85 17.33
N ASP A 589 16.30 -17.72 16.63
CA ASP A 589 15.72 -17.59 15.30
C ASP A 589 16.70 -17.06 14.26
N ALA A 590 18.04 -17.26 14.44
CA ALA A 590 19.05 -16.78 13.52
C ALA A 590 18.78 -17.22 12.06
N ILE A 591 18.39 -18.47 11.85
CA ILE A 591 18.04 -19.01 10.52
C ILE A 591 16.75 -18.39 9.96
N ALA A 592 15.81 -18.02 10.81
CA ALA A 592 14.56 -17.38 10.36
C ALA A 592 14.80 -16.02 9.68
N ASN A 593 15.91 -15.35 10.00
CA ASN A 593 16.29 -14.06 9.44
C ASN A 593 17.05 -14.16 8.11
N ILE A 594 17.40 -15.36 7.64
CA ILE A 594 18.00 -15.55 6.32
C ILE A 594 16.95 -15.31 5.25
N GLU A 595 17.14 -14.28 4.41
CA GLU A 595 16.16 -13.86 3.41
C GLU A 595 16.13 -14.77 2.17
N ASP A 596 17.31 -15.28 1.75
CA ASP A 596 17.43 -16.11 0.56
C ASP A 596 17.16 -17.59 0.91
N GLU A 597 16.11 -18.15 0.31
CA GLU A 597 15.68 -19.53 0.60
C GLU A 597 16.70 -20.59 0.17
N ALA A 598 17.51 -20.34 -0.88
CA ALA A 598 18.55 -21.26 -1.29
C ALA A 598 19.70 -21.24 -0.25
N TYR A 599 20.07 -20.05 0.23
CA TYR A 599 21.07 -19.91 1.29
C TYR A 599 20.58 -20.50 2.60
N LYS A 600 19.36 -20.24 2.98
CA LYS A 600 18.71 -20.82 4.17
C LYS A 600 18.70 -22.35 4.12
N THR A 601 18.29 -22.91 2.98
CA THR A 601 18.28 -24.35 2.76
C THR A 601 19.68 -24.94 2.87
N TYR A 602 20.69 -24.27 2.31
CA TYR A 602 22.09 -24.70 2.45
C TYR A 602 22.54 -24.70 3.93
N LEU A 603 22.30 -23.63 4.67
CA LEU A 603 22.66 -23.54 6.07
C LEU A 603 21.98 -24.61 6.93
N LEU A 604 20.72 -24.96 6.65
CA LEU A 604 20.01 -26.04 7.33
C LEU A 604 20.60 -27.43 7.06
N THR A 605 21.54 -27.59 6.11
CA THR A 605 22.31 -28.85 5.97
C THR A 605 23.23 -29.10 7.16
N PHE A 606 23.55 -28.08 7.94
CA PHE A 606 24.34 -28.15 9.16
C PHE A 606 23.51 -28.39 10.43
N ASP A 607 22.20 -28.30 10.34
CA ASP A 607 21.24 -28.68 11.40
C ASP A 607 21.29 -30.22 11.60
N LYS A 608 21.99 -30.67 12.61
CA LYS A 608 22.22 -32.10 12.90
C LYS A 608 21.11 -32.68 13.75
N ASN A 609 20.46 -31.83 14.55
CA ASN A 609 19.42 -32.31 15.46
C ASN A 609 18.02 -32.28 14.79
N GLY A 610 17.88 -31.60 13.61
CA GLY A 610 16.67 -31.55 12.79
C GLY A 610 15.57 -30.69 13.37
N ASP A 611 15.90 -29.70 14.20
CA ASP A 611 14.92 -28.81 14.83
C ASP A 611 14.59 -27.55 14.00
N GLY A 612 15.23 -27.42 12.81
CA GLY A 612 15.02 -26.29 11.90
C GLY A 612 15.79 -25.04 12.30
N LYS A 613 16.75 -25.15 13.20
CA LYS A 613 17.59 -24.05 13.69
C LYS A 613 19.06 -24.43 13.57
N LEU A 614 19.95 -23.48 13.82
CA LEU A 614 21.38 -23.76 14.02
C LEU A 614 21.73 -23.34 15.45
N ASP A 615 22.00 -24.32 16.29
CA ASP A 615 22.49 -24.07 17.64
C ASP A 615 23.98 -23.70 17.64
N LYS A 616 24.49 -23.28 18.80
CA LYS A 616 25.89 -22.88 18.96
C LYS A 616 26.87 -23.99 18.52
N THR A 617 26.60 -25.26 18.88
CA THR A 617 27.49 -26.39 18.57
C THR A 617 27.53 -26.66 17.08
N GLU A 618 26.41 -26.50 16.41
CA GLU A 618 26.28 -26.68 14.96
C GLU A 618 27.00 -25.56 14.21
N VAL A 619 26.78 -24.29 14.60
CA VAL A 619 27.48 -23.13 14.02
C VAL A 619 28.99 -23.23 14.23
N GLU A 620 29.47 -23.57 15.43
CA GLU A 620 30.90 -23.74 15.73
C GLU A 620 31.56 -24.92 14.97
N ALA A 621 30.78 -25.88 14.50
CA ALA A 621 31.27 -26.97 13.69
C ALA A 621 31.46 -26.60 12.20
N ILE A 622 30.95 -25.46 11.76
CA ILE A 622 31.05 -24.98 10.38
C ILE A 622 32.42 -24.30 10.20
N THR A 623 33.31 -24.91 9.40
CA THR A 623 34.62 -24.36 9.11
C THR A 623 34.77 -23.83 7.68
N GLU A 624 33.86 -24.22 6.80
CA GLU A 624 33.81 -23.80 5.40
C GLU A 624 32.34 -23.65 4.98
N ILE A 625 32.04 -22.61 4.20
CA ILE A 625 30.76 -22.39 3.53
C ILE A 625 31.02 -22.41 2.03
N ASN A 626 30.47 -23.40 1.34
CA ASN A 626 30.55 -23.50 -0.11
C ASN A 626 29.16 -23.44 -0.71
N ILE A 627 28.83 -22.26 -1.20
CA ILE A 627 27.53 -21.96 -1.81
C ILE A 627 27.64 -21.66 -3.30
N LYS A 628 28.75 -22.06 -3.91
CA LYS A 628 29.02 -21.84 -5.33
C LYS A 628 27.90 -22.33 -6.22
N GLY A 629 27.39 -21.44 -7.11
CA GLY A 629 26.44 -21.78 -8.16
C GLY A 629 25.04 -22.19 -7.67
N LEU A 630 24.66 -21.86 -6.43
CA LEU A 630 23.34 -22.19 -5.88
C LEU A 630 22.25 -21.19 -6.28
N GLY A 631 22.57 -20.16 -7.08
CA GLY A 631 21.61 -19.13 -7.51
C GLY A 631 21.22 -18.17 -6.40
N ILE A 632 22.07 -18.00 -5.39
CA ILE A 632 21.84 -17.14 -4.23
C ILE A 632 21.94 -15.68 -4.65
N LYS A 633 21.00 -14.87 -4.20
CA LYS A 633 20.89 -13.43 -4.51
C LYS A 633 21.29 -12.54 -3.34
N SER A 634 21.18 -13.05 -2.11
CA SER A 634 21.47 -12.31 -0.90
C SER A 634 22.02 -13.22 0.20
N LEU A 635 23.00 -12.72 0.93
CA LEU A 635 23.49 -13.35 2.16
C LEU A 635 22.95 -12.65 3.41
N LYS A 636 21.95 -11.78 3.29
CA LYS A 636 21.31 -11.11 4.43
C LYS A 636 20.75 -12.12 5.41
N GLY A 637 20.89 -11.79 6.69
CA GLY A 637 20.55 -12.68 7.80
C GLY A 637 21.77 -13.40 8.39
N VAL A 638 22.91 -13.42 7.67
CA VAL A 638 24.17 -14.00 8.17
C VAL A 638 24.65 -13.31 9.46
N GLU A 639 24.33 -12.05 9.61
CA GLU A 639 24.64 -11.20 10.78
C GLU A 639 24.04 -11.72 12.09
N TYR A 640 23.03 -12.57 12.02
CA TYR A 640 22.42 -13.19 13.20
C TYR A 640 23.05 -14.53 13.58
N VAL A 641 23.92 -15.09 12.74
CA VAL A 641 24.47 -16.46 12.92
C VAL A 641 25.86 -16.49 13.57
N ASN A 642 26.70 -15.49 13.36
CA ASN A 642 28.09 -15.40 13.87
C ASN A 642 28.96 -16.63 13.60
N PHE A 643 29.50 -16.75 12.40
CA PHE A 643 30.37 -17.85 11.96
C PHE A 643 31.82 -17.71 12.46
N THR A 644 32.05 -18.00 13.74
CA THR A 644 33.39 -17.83 14.38
C THR A 644 34.46 -18.76 13.84
N ASN A 645 34.11 -19.92 13.29
CA ASN A 645 35.09 -20.93 12.83
C ASN A 645 35.19 -21.04 11.32
N VAL A 646 34.40 -20.31 10.58
CA VAL A 646 34.47 -20.31 9.11
C VAL A 646 35.72 -19.59 8.65
N ARG A 647 36.58 -20.34 7.91
CA ARG A 647 37.84 -19.85 7.33
C ARG A 647 37.75 -19.63 5.84
N LYS A 648 36.82 -20.32 5.16
CA LYS A 648 36.64 -20.24 3.73
C LYS A 648 35.18 -20.06 3.39
N LEU A 649 34.90 -19.09 2.50
CA LEU A 649 33.58 -18.82 1.89
C LEU A 649 33.75 -18.85 0.37
N ASP A 650 33.20 -19.87 -0.30
CA ASP A 650 33.04 -19.87 -1.76
C ASP A 650 31.60 -19.50 -2.12
N CYS A 651 31.43 -18.27 -2.55
CA CYS A 651 30.14 -17.72 -3.02
C CYS A 651 30.18 -17.41 -4.53
N SER A 652 31.15 -17.92 -5.25
CA SER A 652 31.30 -17.72 -6.69
C SER A 652 30.11 -18.30 -7.48
N ASP A 653 29.94 -17.84 -8.71
CA ASP A 653 28.86 -18.26 -9.64
C ASP A 653 27.43 -18.09 -9.09
N ASN A 654 27.19 -17.06 -8.25
CA ASN A 654 25.89 -16.65 -7.72
C ASN A 654 25.43 -15.29 -8.28
N GLU A 655 24.23 -14.84 -7.89
CA GLU A 655 23.64 -13.56 -8.30
C GLU A 655 23.75 -12.49 -7.21
N LEU A 656 24.79 -12.55 -6.37
CA LEU A 656 24.97 -11.63 -5.25
C LEU A 656 25.24 -10.20 -5.74
N THR A 657 24.54 -9.23 -5.19
CA THR A 657 24.72 -7.80 -5.46
C THR A 657 25.60 -7.11 -4.42
N GLU A 658 25.76 -7.75 -3.24
CA GLU A 658 26.59 -7.27 -2.14
C GLU A 658 27.17 -8.47 -1.37
N LEU A 659 28.30 -8.27 -0.72
CA LEU A 659 28.87 -9.25 0.21
C LEU A 659 28.61 -8.81 1.64
N PRO A 660 28.36 -9.74 2.57
CA PRO A 660 28.18 -9.40 3.97
C PRO A 660 29.47 -8.77 4.53
N VAL A 661 29.31 -7.88 5.47
CA VAL A 661 30.43 -7.20 6.13
C VAL A 661 31.33 -8.24 6.82
N ALA A 662 32.63 -8.13 6.62
CA ALA A 662 33.66 -9.09 7.12
C ALA A 662 33.58 -9.39 8.64
N GLY A 663 32.91 -8.52 9.44
CA GLY A 663 32.76 -8.70 10.89
C GLY A 663 31.91 -9.90 11.33
N PHE A 664 31.11 -10.49 10.45
CA PHE A 664 30.28 -11.66 10.78
C PHE A 664 30.97 -12.99 10.53
N PHE A 665 32.10 -12.96 9.82
CA PHE A 665 33.02 -14.10 9.61
C PHE A 665 34.36 -13.74 10.25
N THR A 666 34.43 -13.84 11.57
CA THR A 666 35.56 -13.29 12.35
C THR A 666 36.93 -13.91 12.05
N ASN A 667 36.95 -15.12 11.49
CA ASN A 667 38.17 -15.86 11.17
C ASN A 667 38.29 -16.24 9.69
N LEU A 668 37.59 -15.53 8.80
CA LEU A 668 37.64 -15.79 7.36
C LEU A 668 39.03 -15.50 6.79
N GLU A 669 39.60 -16.47 6.12
CA GLU A 669 40.95 -16.44 5.51
C GLU A 669 40.88 -16.37 3.98
N GLU A 670 39.83 -16.96 3.39
CA GLU A 670 39.66 -17.07 1.93
C GLU A 670 38.18 -16.80 1.55
N ILE A 671 37.99 -16.02 0.50
CA ILE A 671 36.69 -15.78 -0.12
C ILE A 671 36.81 -15.86 -1.63
N ASP A 672 35.97 -16.66 -2.29
CA ASP A 672 35.89 -16.83 -3.73
C ASP A 672 34.55 -16.35 -4.31
#